data_794a3b02d1950092f55430b8856d85f1
#
_entry.id   794a3b02d1950092f55430b8856d85f1
#
_cell.length_a   1.000
_cell.length_b   1.000
_cell.length_c   1.000
_cell.angle_alpha   90.00
_cell.angle_beta   90.00
_cell.angle_gamma   90.00
#
_symmetry.space_group_name_H-M   'P 1'
#
loop_
_entity.id
_entity.type
_entity.pdbx_description
1 polymer ?
#
loop_
_entity_poly.entity_id
_entity_poly.type
_entity_poly.pdbx_seq_one_letter_code
_entity_poly.pdbx_strand_id
1 'polypeptide(L)'
;MLRTDTETPLVLDEQTTAFLNRVDADPQAPLCTAVQAAGGHGKTAVLARLRRGYRQAGVPVLDSWRELAGAGDPDCVVLVDDAHLLDAAALAELRRLAETGRARLAVAFRPWPRPAGLTELAEVLHRGGPPVLPGPFTEARTAAYLGTTYGSTVPPGVARLVQEQTGGVPRFVEWLARALRPADRRPTRAERPPTGAERPTPTLEVPRSVLLQFAPELESLDIEVRRLLLAMAAGPALPTDLLGALLSRQPDELDELLAAARAAGLLGPDDRLAPIVRRAIAALSPASQRAAVWQRLAELQLQRGGRVLPLVRSMLDGGFGGSCPPGVAEAAGDEALGDDPALAARLFAVAGAAGRPVAARRAMAAALSADLDSALRLADRLIATPDSPDRADGAAVAATALVHRGHTDRAVELYRWSGTPSSLAFAALGAAGTGRVDQLDRILADPPADGPPTLLASAALLMARGLKETLSGPPTAALSTLVQASALLEPAGRSVLLPETPAALAALVALHCGELDIGERALDRAVAAGLGATLTARRHRLLQAWLLMVRGRATEAAAQLATVATGPVPLESRDLIFAAALELGTARRNSDLPALQRGWERAREAVVRHPVDLFTLLPLGEFAIAAARLGELDRLAPYLGEARDLLARLGNPALWTTPLHWSCLHAAILADRPAVADEHVAALAAATGHTRYASVVAAAGQSWVEVLRGVVDPVRVEAAARGLHGIGLCWDGARLAGQAAIRTSDRKAMTTLLDCARMLQGRPAGAKGGTRPTGTGAAQVADAIAVPVENRLSEREREVAELVLSGLTYKQIGDRLFISAKTVEHHVARMRQRLNCANRGELLARLRTIVEERSGGRPAGSPWPQRTAR
;
A
#
# COMPACT_ATOMS: atom_id res chain seq x y z
N MET A 1 22.01 -50.85 10.22
CA MET A 1 22.30 -50.83 11.67
C MET A 1 21.69 -49.51 12.22
N LEU A 2 20.39 -49.56 12.57
CA LEU A 2 19.64 -48.42 13.09
C LEU A 2 19.94 -48.29 14.58
N ARG A 3 20.56 -47.18 14.98
CA ARG A 3 20.72 -46.81 16.39
C ARG A 3 19.35 -46.55 16.99
N THR A 4 18.91 -47.46 17.83
CA THR A 4 17.84 -47.32 18.79
C THR A 4 18.27 -46.41 19.94
N ASP A 5 17.25 -45.76 20.53
CA ASP A 5 17.20 -45.19 21.86
C ASP A 5 17.30 -43.65 21.97
N THR A 6 16.23 -43.07 21.59
CA THR A 6 15.53 -42.05 22.39
C THR A 6 14.02 -42.20 22.08
N GLU A 7 13.22 -42.48 23.09
CA GLU A 7 11.78 -42.68 22.93
C GLU A 7 11.11 -41.46 22.32
N THR A 8 10.90 -41.54 21.00
CA THR A 8 10.12 -40.52 20.30
C THR A 8 8.66 -40.72 20.72
N PRO A 9 8.00 -39.71 21.29
CA PRO A 9 6.62 -39.86 21.73
C PRO A 9 5.73 -40.18 20.54
N LEU A 10 5.01 -41.29 20.65
CA LEU A 10 4.09 -41.73 19.59
C LEU A 10 2.73 -41.05 19.79
N VAL A 11 2.41 -40.06 18.94
CA VAL A 11 1.09 -39.44 18.89
C VAL A 11 0.30 -40.07 17.74
N LEU A 12 -0.83 -40.71 18.06
CA LEU A 12 -1.67 -41.45 17.11
C LEU A 12 -3.09 -40.88 17.09
N ASP A 13 -3.84 -41.17 16.02
CA ASP A 13 -5.27 -40.88 15.96
C ASP A 13 -6.09 -41.80 16.90
N GLU A 14 -7.35 -41.42 17.17
CA GLU A 14 -8.21 -42.15 18.11
C GLU A 14 -8.50 -43.55 17.61
N GLN A 15 -8.71 -43.77 16.32
CA GLN A 15 -8.98 -45.09 15.74
C GLN A 15 -7.77 -46.00 15.88
N THR A 16 -6.58 -45.47 15.51
CA THR A 16 -5.31 -46.21 15.66
C THR A 16 -4.99 -46.50 17.12
N THR A 17 -5.26 -45.52 18.01
CA THR A 17 -5.07 -45.69 19.47
C THR A 17 -6.04 -46.77 20.02
N ALA A 18 -7.32 -46.69 19.65
CA ALA A 18 -8.31 -47.68 20.08
C ALA A 18 -7.99 -49.10 19.55
N PHE A 19 -7.46 -49.20 18.33
CA PHE A 19 -7.00 -50.45 17.77
C PHE A 19 -5.84 -51.05 18.61
N LEU A 20 -4.82 -50.24 18.88
CA LEU A 20 -3.66 -50.70 19.66
C LEU A 20 -4.05 -51.08 21.11
N ASN A 21 -4.95 -50.31 21.75
CA ASN A 21 -5.44 -50.60 23.09
C ASN A 21 -6.23 -51.94 23.11
N ARG A 22 -6.98 -52.27 22.07
CA ARG A 22 -7.65 -53.60 21.98
C ARG A 22 -6.64 -54.75 21.87
N VAL A 23 -5.58 -54.59 21.07
CA VAL A 23 -4.52 -55.57 20.94
C VAL A 23 -3.74 -55.74 22.25
N ASP A 24 -3.48 -54.62 22.96
CA ASP A 24 -2.80 -54.69 24.27
C ASP A 24 -3.67 -55.35 25.36
N ALA A 25 -5.01 -55.17 25.30
CA ALA A 25 -5.96 -55.76 26.25
C ALA A 25 -6.10 -57.29 26.08
N ASP A 26 -6.00 -57.80 24.86
CA ASP A 26 -6.04 -59.22 24.57
C ASP A 26 -4.99 -59.59 23.46
N PRO A 27 -3.72 -59.76 23.85
CA PRO A 27 -2.64 -60.11 22.91
C PRO A 27 -2.78 -61.52 22.28
N GLN A 28 -3.64 -62.32 22.84
CA GLN A 28 -3.89 -63.68 22.34
C GLN A 28 -5.00 -63.72 21.29
N ALA A 29 -5.81 -62.65 21.14
CA ALA A 29 -6.85 -62.60 20.13
C ALA A 29 -6.29 -62.77 18.70
N PRO A 30 -7.05 -63.41 17.80
CA PRO A 30 -6.69 -63.48 16.39
C PRO A 30 -6.55 -62.08 15.79
N LEU A 31 -5.49 -61.84 15.04
CA LEU A 31 -5.24 -60.61 14.35
C LEU A 31 -4.99 -60.88 12.87
N CYS A 32 -5.78 -60.26 12.00
CA CYS A 32 -5.55 -60.20 10.57
C CYS A 32 -5.96 -58.82 10.10
N THR A 33 -4.99 -57.90 9.90
CA THR A 33 -5.28 -56.50 9.65
C THR A 33 -4.34 -55.84 8.64
N ALA A 34 -4.88 -54.87 7.91
CA ALA A 34 -4.11 -54.01 7.05
C ALA A 34 -3.80 -52.66 7.74
N VAL A 35 -2.56 -52.18 7.62
CA VAL A 35 -2.16 -50.83 8.01
C VAL A 35 -1.87 -50.01 6.72
N GLN A 36 -2.86 -49.29 6.25
CA GLN A 36 -2.75 -48.59 4.97
C GLN A 36 -2.63 -47.07 5.16
N ALA A 37 -1.56 -46.47 4.66
CA ALA A 37 -1.36 -45.02 4.64
C ALA A 37 -0.28 -44.61 3.65
N ALA A 38 -0.30 -43.35 3.28
CA ALA A 38 0.76 -42.74 2.48
C ALA A 38 2.13 -42.75 3.18
N GLY A 39 3.18 -42.45 2.46
CA GLY A 39 4.53 -42.30 3.02
C GLY A 39 4.57 -41.27 4.15
N GLY A 40 5.35 -41.48 5.18
CA GLY A 40 5.50 -40.54 6.29
C GLY A 40 4.33 -40.48 7.31
N HIS A 41 3.24 -41.25 7.12
CA HIS A 41 2.05 -41.20 7.99
C HIS A 41 2.13 -42.16 9.20
N GLY A 42 3.28 -42.81 9.46
CA GLY A 42 3.48 -43.54 10.70
C GLY A 42 3.18 -45.07 10.64
N LYS A 43 3.02 -45.68 9.46
CA LYS A 43 2.81 -47.13 9.31
C LYS A 43 3.84 -47.97 10.10
N THR A 44 5.11 -47.71 9.85
CA THR A 44 6.22 -48.36 10.56
C THR A 44 6.18 -48.13 12.06
N ALA A 45 5.72 -46.95 12.51
CA ALA A 45 5.59 -46.65 13.94
C ALA A 45 4.45 -47.44 14.58
N VAL A 46 3.34 -47.69 13.87
CA VAL A 46 2.25 -48.55 14.30
C VAL A 46 2.76 -50.00 14.44
N LEU A 47 3.47 -50.52 13.43
CA LEU A 47 4.07 -51.86 13.52
C LEU A 47 5.10 -51.98 14.65
N ALA A 48 5.93 -50.96 14.84
CA ALA A 48 6.89 -50.95 15.96
C ALA A 48 6.19 -50.92 17.32
N ARG A 49 5.05 -50.25 17.46
CA ARG A 49 4.21 -50.23 18.68
C ARG A 49 3.56 -51.60 18.92
N LEU A 50 3.03 -52.24 17.86
CA LEU A 50 2.52 -53.59 17.92
C LEU A 50 3.62 -54.57 18.35
N ARG A 51 4.80 -54.52 17.74
CA ARG A 51 5.97 -55.33 18.08
C ARG A 51 6.30 -55.22 19.56
N ARG A 52 6.28 -54.00 20.11
CA ARG A 52 6.59 -53.77 21.53
C ARG A 52 5.51 -54.39 22.42
N GLY A 53 4.20 -54.16 22.11
CA GLY A 53 3.10 -54.74 22.87
C GLY A 53 3.15 -56.27 22.92
N TYR A 54 3.31 -56.96 21.80
CA TYR A 54 3.42 -58.40 21.74
C TYR A 54 4.65 -58.93 22.47
N ARG A 55 5.82 -58.31 22.35
CA ARG A 55 7.02 -58.71 23.12
C ARG A 55 6.83 -58.55 24.61
N GLN A 56 6.17 -57.49 25.06
CA GLN A 56 5.83 -57.29 26.48
C GLN A 56 4.84 -58.33 27.02
N ALA A 57 3.94 -58.80 26.18
CA ALA A 57 2.99 -59.86 26.48
C ALA A 57 3.58 -61.28 26.33
N GLY A 58 4.86 -61.38 25.98
CA GLY A 58 5.53 -62.69 25.81
C GLY A 58 5.19 -63.42 24.51
N VAL A 59 4.56 -62.75 23.54
CA VAL A 59 4.19 -63.31 22.23
C VAL A 59 5.38 -63.20 21.29
N PRO A 60 5.81 -64.29 20.64
CA PRO A 60 6.89 -64.26 19.64
C PRO A 60 6.53 -63.37 18.44
N VAL A 61 7.44 -62.46 18.07
CA VAL A 61 7.26 -61.59 16.91
C VAL A 61 8.26 -61.95 15.82
N LEU A 62 7.75 -62.33 14.67
CA LEU A 62 8.53 -62.62 13.49
C LEU A 62 8.61 -61.40 12.54
N ASP A 63 9.81 -61.12 12.08
CA ASP A 63 10.06 -60.03 11.14
C ASP A 63 9.90 -60.43 9.67
N SER A 64 9.80 -61.77 9.43
CA SER A 64 9.56 -62.38 8.13
C SER A 64 8.61 -63.56 8.25
N TRP A 65 7.61 -63.61 7.35
CA TRP A 65 6.68 -64.76 7.25
C TRP A 65 7.42 -66.05 6.84
N ARG A 66 8.58 -65.96 6.23
CA ARG A 66 9.40 -67.11 5.83
C ARG A 66 9.99 -67.87 7.03
N GLU A 67 10.11 -67.21 8.17
CA GLU A 67 10.52 -67.80 9.42
C GLU A 67 9.47 -68.77 10.01
N LEU A 68 8.21 -68.62 9.59
CA LEU A 68 7.13 -69.54 9.97
C LEU A 68 7.32 -70.93 9.50
N ALA A 69 8.06 -71.24 8.41
CA ALA A 69 8.32 -72.58 7.91
C ALA A 69 9.18 -73.39 8.84
N GLY A 70 9.91 -72.80 9.79
CA GLY A 70 10.74 -73.47 10.79
C GLY A 70 10.21 -73.40 12.22
N ALA A 71 9.20 -72.62 12.48
CA ALA A 71 8.58 -72.39 13.80
C ALA A 71 7.40 -73.36 13.97
N GLY A 72 7.54 -74.38 14.83
CA GLY A 72 6.46 -75.37 15.13
C GLY A 72 5.31 -74.78 15.98
N ASP A 73 5.30 -73.52 16.30
CA ASP A 73 4.35 -72.90 17.20
C ASP A 73 3.40 -71.87 16.46
N PRO A 74 2.08 -72.09 16.42
CA PRO A 74 1.13 -71.24 15.78
C PRO A 74 0.88 -69.92 16.54
N ASP A 75 1.45 -69.70 17.72
CA ASP A 75 1.11 -68.62 18.62
C ASP A 75 2.05 -67.38 18.47
N CYS A 76 2.42 -67.07 17.25
CA CYS A 76 3.30 -65.98 16.92
C CYS A 76 2.55 -64.83 16.14
N VAL A 77 3.15 -63.65 16.06
CA VAL A 77 2.70 -62.54 15.24
C VAL A 77 3.69 -62.24 14.11
N VAL A 78 3.19 -62.07 12.92
CA VAL A 78 3.98 -61.67 11.74
C VAL A 78 3.66 -60.21 11.41
N LEU A 79 4.69 -59.37 11.38
CA LEU A 79 4.58 -57.94 11.05
C LEU A 79 5.34 -57.68 9.77
N VAL A 80 4.60 -57.29 8.70
CA VAL A 80 5.16 -57.02 7.38
C VAL A 80 5.07 -55.55 7.07
N ASP A 81 6.18 -54.89 6.82
CA ASP A 81 6.20 -53.51 6.38
C ASP A 81 6.42 -53.42 4.85
N ASP A 82 5.98 -52.35 4.25
CA ASP A 82 6.14 -52.00 2.83
C ASP A 82 5.76 -53.12 1.84
N ALA A 83 4.66 -53.84 2.13
CA ALA A 83 4.20 -54.96 1.31
C ALA A 83 3.90 -54.56 -0.18
N HIS A 84 3.70 -53.31 -0.49
CA HIS A 84 3.54 -52.81 -1.85
C HIS A 84 4.81 -52.90 -2.73
N LEU A 85 5.96 -53.20 -2.12
CA LEU A 85 7.26 -53.47 -2.80
C LEU A 85 7.58 -54.95 -2.98
N LEU A 86 6.73 -55.86 -2.48
CA LEU A 86 6.94 -57.28 -2.59
C LEU A 86 6.55 -57.79 -3.98
N ASP A 87 7.23 -58.87 -4.38
CA ASP A 87 6.92 -59.58 -5.63
C ASP A 87 5.62 -60.38 -5.55
N ALA A 88 5.11 -60.82 -6.68
CA ALA A 88 3.85 -61.54 -6.77
C ALA A 88 3.85 -62.86 -5.99
N ALA A 89 5.00 -63.55 -5.89
CA ALA A 89 5.13 -64.79 -5.15
C ALA A 89 5.00 -64.55 -3.64
N ALA A 90 5.70 -63.53 -3.12
CA ALA A 90 5.62 -63.11 -1.73
C ALA A 90 4.20 -62.67 -1.33
N LEU A 91 3.53 -61.91 -2.18
CA LEU A 91 2.14 -61.46 -1.96
C LEU A 91 1.17 -62.65 -1.94
N ALA A 92 1.35 -63.67 -2.80
CA ALA A 92 0.56 -64.87 -2.81
C ALA A 92 0.78 -65.73 -1.57
N GLU A 93 2.02 -65.78 -1.04
CA GLU A 93 2.33 -66.46 0.22
C GLU A 93 1.67 -65.76 1.42
N LEU A 94 1.76 -64.44 1.51
CA LEU A 94 1.09 -63.64 2.55
C LEU A 94 -0.44 -63.79 2.50
N ARG A 95 -1.05 -63.80 1.29
CA ARG A 95 -2.48 -64.05 1.12
C ARG A 95 -2.89 -65.40 1.69
N ARG A 96 -2.16 -66.48 1.34
CA ARG A 96 -2.42 -67.84 1.89
C ARG A 96 -2.30 -67.90 3.42
N LEU A 97 -1.32 -67.16 3.96
CA LEU A 97 -1.15 -67.03 5.41
C LEU A 97 -2.35 -66.35 6.06
N ALA A 98 -2.81 -65.23 5.48
CA ALA A 98 -4.00 -64.50 5.93
C ALA A 98 -5.29 -65.36 5.85
N GLU A 99 -5.46 -66.18 4.78
CA GLU A 99 -6.60 -67.04 4.58
C GLU A 99 -6.63 -68.23 5.57
N THR A 100 -5.45 -68.76 5.95
CA THR A 100 -5.33 -69.93 6.86
C THR A 100 -5.45 -69.54 8.33
N GLY A 101 -5.28 -68.30 8.72
CA GLY A 101 -5.32 -67.83 10.11
C GLY A 101 -4.31 -68.46 11.06
N ARG A 102 -3.20 -69.03 10.52
CA ARG A 102 -2.20 -69.76 11.29
C ARG A 102 -1.29 -68.89 12.16
N ALA A 103 -1.31 -67.59 11.95
CA ALA A 103 -0.54 -66.64 12.73
C ALA A 103 -1.32 -65.31 12.79
N ARG A 104 -1.05 -64.51 13.84
CA ARG A 104 -1.51 -63.11 13.87
C ARG A 104 -0.75 -62.33 12.82
N LEU A 105 -1.44 -61.62 11.93
CA LEU A 105 -0.84 -60.96 10.79
C LEU A 105 -1.23 -59.48 10.75
N ALA A 106 -0.22 -58.61 10.73
CA ALA A 106 -0.42 -57.20 10.39
C ALA A 106 0.48 -56.81 9.23
N VAL A 107 -0.11 -56.30 8.15
CA VAL A 107 0.58 -55.94 6.89
C VAL A 107 0.42 -54.47 6.62
N ALA A 108 1.56 -53.75 6.54
CA ALA A 108 1.58 -52.33 6.21
C ALA A 108 1.95 -52.10 4.74
N PHE A 109 1.22 -51.26 4.06
CA PHE A 109 1.49 -50.90 2.67
C PHE A 109 1.02 -49.51 2.33
N ARG A 110 1.54 -48.95 1.22
CA ARG A 110 1.05 -47.69 0.63
C ARG A 110 -0.12 -47.92 -0.32
N PRO A 111 -0.99 -46.97 -0.56
CA PRO A 111 -2.11 -47.09 -1.49
C PRO A 111 -1.69 -47.24 -2.97
N TRP A 112 -0.44 -46.97 -3.29
CA TRP A 112 0.19 -47.14 -4.61
C TRP A 112 1.66 -47.54 -4.48
N PRO A 113 2.24 -48.37 -5.38
CA PRO A 113 1.56 -49.07 -6.48
C PRO A 113 0.61 -50.17 -5.96
N ARG A 114 -0.30 -50.60 -6.84
CA ARG A 114 -1.29 -51.65 -6.55
C ARG A 114 -1.09 -52.87 -7.45
N PRO A 115 -0.04 -53.67 -7.22
CA PRO A 115 0.07 -54.93 -7.95
C PRO A 115 -1.16 -55.81 -7.62
N ALA A 116 -1.64 -56.60 -8.61
CA ALA A 116 -2.82 -57.43 -8.47
C ALA A 116 -2.81 -58.29 -7.20
N GLY A 117 -1.68 -58.92 -6.87
CA GLY A 117 -1.53 -59.70 -5.63
C GLY A 117 -1.69 -58.90 -4.33
N LEU A 118 -1.37 -57.61 -4.32
CA LEU A 118 -1.58 -56.77 -3.17
C LEU A 118 -3.08 -56.44 -2.99
N THR A 119 -3.81 -56.24 -4.08
CA THR A 119 -5.26 -55.99 -4.02
C THR A 119 -5.98 -57.22 -3.46
N GLU A 120 -5.64 -58.42 -3.95
CA GLU A 120 -6.18 -59.70 -3.44
C GLU A 120 -5.84 -59.94 -1.95
N LEU A 121 -4.61 -59.65 -1.54
CA LEU A 121 -4.21 -59.72 -0.14
C LEU A 121 -5.00 -58.71 0.72
N ALA A 122 -5.15 -57.48 0.29
CA ALA A 122 -5.89 -56.47 1.00
C ALA A 122 -7.37 -56.85 1.21
N GLU A 123 -8.02 -57.47 0.23
CA GLU A 123 -9.40 -57.99 0.35
C GLU A 123 -9.49 -59.07 1.45
N VAL A 124 -8.51 -59.95 1.54
CA VAL A 124 -8.47 -60.97 2.60
C VAL A 124 -8.25 -60.33 3.99
N LEU A 125 -7.33 -59.40 4.11
CA LEU A 125 -7.04 -58.67 5.35
C LEU A 125 -8.28 -57.85 5.80
N HIS A 126 -9.03 -57.24 4.89
CA HIS A 126 -10.25 -56.50 5.21
C HIS A 126 -11.40 -57.37 5.70
N ARG A 127 -11.46 -58.63 5.32
CA ARG A 127 -12.42 -59.62 5.89
C ARG A 127 -12.11 -59.91 7.36
N GLY A 128 -10.83 -59.80 7.77
CA GLY A 128 -10.41 -59.96 9.15
C GLY A 128 -10.71 -58.80 10.07
N GLY A 129 -11.05 -57.63 9.51
CA GLY A 129 -11.39 -56.41 10.25
C GLY A 129 -11.15 -55.12 9.44
N PRO A 130 -11.65 -53.99 9.93
CA PRO A 130 -11.41 -52.72 9.24
C PRO A 130 -9.91 -52.38 9.22
N PRO A 131 -9.42 -51.77 8.11
CA PRO A 131 -8.02 -51.38 8.03
C PRO A 131 -7.71 -50.26 9.01
N VAL A 132 -6.48 -50.28 9.51
CA VAL A 132 -5.93 -49.16 10.30
C VAL A 132 -5.42 -48.12 9.31
N LEU A 133 -5.97 -46.89 9.37
CA LEU A 133 -5.71 -45.82 8.44
C LEU A 133 -5.04 -44.61 9.14
N PRO A 134 -3.71 -44.70 9.45
CA PRO A 134 -3.03 -43.56 10.05
C PRO A 134 -3.10 -42.33 9.12
N GLY A 135 -3.66 -41.25 9.62
CA GLY A 135 -3.85 -40.00 8.90
C GLY A 135 -2.84 -38.91 9.28
N PRO A 136 -2.93 -37.74 8.64
CA PRO A 136 -2.14 -36.58 9.02
C PRO A 136 -2.54 -36.10 10.43
N PHE A 137 -1.62 -35.45 11.13
CA PHE A 137 -1.90 -34.81 12.41
C PHE A 137 -2.84 -33.62 12.20
N THR A 138 -3.76 -33.45 13.14
CA THR A 138 -4.48 -32.18 13.30
C THR A 138 -3.60 -31.16 14.03
N GLU A 139 -4.01 -29.88 14.05
CA GLU A 139 -3.27 -28.87 14.81
C GLU A 139 -3.10 -29.27 16.29
N ALA A 140 -4.14 -29.81 16.90
CA ALA A 140 -4.09 -30.28 18.28
C ALA A 140 -3.07 -31.42 18.49
N ARG A 141 -2.99 -32.37 17.56
CA ARG A 141 -1.98 -33.45 17.61
C ARG A 141 -0.58 -32.95 17.34
N THR A 142 -0.42 -31.98 16.42
CA THR A 142 0.86 -31.32 16.19
C THR A 142 1.31 -30.60 17.47
N ALA A 143 0.41 -29.90 18.17
CA ALA A 143 0.70 -29.27 19.45
C ALA A 143 1.11 -30.28 20.52
N ALA A 144 0.39 -31.40 20.62
CA ALA A 144 0.71 -32.48 21.56
C ALA A 144 2.11 -33.09 21.28
N TYR A 145 2.42 -33.34 19.99
CA TYR A 145 3.73 -33.86 19.59
C TYR A 145 4.85 -32.88 19.93
N LEU A 146 4.66 -31.60 19.64
CA LEU A 146 5.63 -30.57 19.96
C LEU A 146 5.83 -30.42 21.48
N GLY A 147 4.74 -30.48 22.26
CA GLY A 147 4.78 -30.42 23.72
C GLY A 147 5.60 -31.58 24.33
N THR A 148 5.38 -32.80 23.86
CA THR A 148 6.15 -33.96 24.30
C THR A 148 7.62 -33.90 23.83
N THR A 149 7.90 -33.36 22.66
CA THR A 149 9.24 -33.22 22.09
C THR A 149 10.09 -32.17 22.80
N TYR A 150 9.47 -31.08 23.21
CA TYR A 150 10.16 -29.94 23.84
C TYR A 150 10.13 -29.96 25.39
N GLY A 151 9.30 -30.81 25.97
CA GLY A 151 9.16 -30.88 27.44
C GLY A 151 8.60 -29.61 28.10
N SER A 152 7.96 -28.75 27.32
CA SER A 152 7.40 -27.48 27.76
C SER A 152 6.18 -27.11 26.93
N THR A 153 5.36 -26.16 27.43
CA THR A 153 4.24 -25.59 26.68
C THR A 153 4.74 -24.86 25.43
N VAL A 154 4.23 -25.28 24.27
CA VAL A 154 4.52 -24.67 22.98
C VAL A 154 3.82 -23.30 22.89
N PRO A 155 4.50 -22.24 22.46
CA PRO A 155 3.86 -20.92 22.30
C PRO A 155 2.65 -21.01 21.36
N PRO A 156 1.56 -20.26 21.66
CA PRO A 156 0.40 -20.20 20.79
C PRO A 156 0.80 -19.80 19.36
N GLY A 157 0.30 -20.51 18.36
CA GLY A 157 0.59 -20.27 16.95
C GLY A 157 1.75 -21.07 16.37
N VAL A 158 2.70 -21.60 17.17
CA VAL A 158 3.80 -22.42 16.63
C VAL A 158 3.27 -23.76 16.07
N ALA A 159 2.35 -24.40 16.78
CA ALA A 159 1.71 -25.64 16.31
C ALA A 159 0.99 -25.42 14.97
N ARG A 160 0.26 -24.33 14.85
CA ARG A 160 -0.41 -23.94 13.60
C ARG A 160 0.59 -23.70 12.47
N LEU A 161 1.67 -22.95 12.72
CA LEU A 161 2.70 -22.72 11.71
C LEU A 161 3.37 -24.01 11.24
N VAL A 162 3.68 -24.94 12.18
CA VAL A 162 4.24 -26.26 11.84
C VAL A 162 3.23 -27.07 11.04
N GLN A 163 1.95 -27.04 11.42
CA GLN A 163 0.86 -27.69 10.70
C GLN A 163 0.72 -27.17 9.27
N GLU A 164 0.70 -25.85 9.11
CA GLU A 164 0.60 -25.20 7.78
C GLU A 164 1.81 -25.52 6.89
N GLN A 165 3.03 -25.57 7.45
CA GLN A 165 4.23 -25.89 6.68
C GLN A 165 4.29 -27.35 6.26
N THR A 166 3.84 -28.28 7.12
CA THR A 166 4.03 -29.73 6.93
C THR A 166 2.81 -30.45 6.35
N GLY A 167 1.64 -29.75 6.27
CA GLY A 167 0.37 -30.41 5.96
C GLY A 167 -0.05 -31.46 7.00
N GLY A 168 0.55 -31.44 8.19
CA GLY A 168 0.31 -32.41 9.25
C GLY A 168 0.91 -33.79 9.02
N VAL A 169 1.73 -33.99 7.99
CA VAL A 169 2.39 -35.29 7.76
C VAL A 169 3.35 -35.59 8.91
N PRO A 170 3.13 -36.67 9.71
CA PRO A 170 3.87 -36.93 10.96
C PRO A 170 5.38 -36.88 10.80
N ARG A 171 5.93 -37.44 9.74
CA ARG A 171 7.38 -37.43 9.46
C ARG A 171 7.90 -36.00 9.26
N PHE A 172 7.17 -35.16 8.54
CA PHE A 172 7.59 -33.76 8.28
C PHE A 172 7.46 -32.91 9.54
N VAL A 173 6.43 -33.17 10.36
CA VAL A 173 6.30 -32.57 11.69
C VAL A 173 7.49 -32.93 12.56
N GLU A 174 7.88 -34.20 12.58
CA GLU A 174 9.04 -34.69 13.32
C GLU A 174 10.35 -34.01 12.87
N TRP A 175 10.60 -33.97 11.56
CA TRP A 175 11.83 -33.37 11.01
C TRP A 175 11.90 -31.87 11.37
N LEU A 176 10.81 -31.18 11.19
CA LEU A 176 10.75 -29.74 11.49
C LEU A 176 10.85 -29.49 13.01
N ALA A 177 10.16 -30.28 13.84
CA ALA A 177 10.23 -30.17 15.28
C ALA A 177 11.66 -30.39 15.81
N ARG A 178 12.35 -31.41 15.31
CA ARG A 178 13.75 -31.67 15.71
C ARG A 178 14.69 -30.54 15.34
N ALA A 179 14.50 -29.94 14.18
CA ALA A 179 15.33 -28.81 13.70
C ALA A 179 15.05 -27.49 14.42
N LEU A 180 13.85 -27.35 14.96
CA LEU A 180 13.42 -26.17 15.72
C LEU A 180 13.71 -26.31 17.22
N ARG A 181 14.21 -27.45 17.70
CA ARG A 181 14.65 -27.56 19.10
C ARG A 181 15.63 -26.43 19.41
N PRO A 182 15.44 -25.68 20.50
CA PRO A 182 16.44 -24.71 20.93
C PRO A 182 17.72 -25.51 21.18
N ALA A 183 18.62 -25.51 20.19
CA ALA A 183 20.00 -25.88 20.47
C ALA A 183 20.45 -24.95 21.60
N ASP A 184 21.28 -25.43 22.53
CA ASP A 184 21.90 -24.70 23.65
C ASP A 184 22.51 -23.32 23.22
N ARG A 185 21.71 -22.45 22.69
CA ARG A 185 22.07 -21.05 22.46
C ARG A 185 21.93 -20.32 23.78
N ARG A 186 23.04 -20.28 24.52
CA ARG A 186 23.21 -19.27 25.56
C ARG A 186 22.92 -17.92 24.92
N PRO A 187 21.93 -17.15 25.40
CA PRO A 187 21.65 -15.83 24.85
C PRO A 187 22.88 -14.95 25.05
N THR A 188 23.53 -14.58 23.96
CA THR A 188 24.52 -13.53 23.99
C THR A 188 23.82 -12.24 24.39
N ARG A 189 24.42 -11.51 25.32
CA ARG A 189 23.89 -10.35 26.06
C ARG A 189 23.49 -9.15 25.19
N ALA A 190 23.47 -9.28 23.86
CA ALA A 190 23.24 -8.20 22.88
C ALA A 190 21.85 -8.15 22.25
N GLU A 191 20.96 -9.11 22.52
CA GLU A 191 19.63 -9.18 21.88
C GLU A 191 18.48 -9.02 22.90
N ARG A 192 18.45 -7.90 23.59
CA ARG A 192 17.24 -7.48 24.33
C ARG A 192 16.48 -6.48 23.44
N PRO A 193 15.34 -6.85 22.83
CA PRO A 193 14.57 -5.91 22.03
C PRO A 193 13.99 -4.81 22.90
N PRO A 194 13.86 -3.59 22.39
CA PRO A 194 13.20 -2.50 23.11
C PRO A 194 11.72 -2.84 23.33
N THR A 195 11.27 -2.65 24.55
CA THR A 195 9.89 -2.79 24.99
C THR A 195 9.01 -1.79 24.23
N GLY A 196 8.02 -2.28 23.44
CA GLY A 196 6.95 -1.44 22.90
C GLY A 196 6.61 -1.55 21.42
N ALA A 197 7.23 -2.42 20.63
CA ALA A 197 6.85 -2.66 19.23
C ALA A 197 5.96 -3.93 19.14
N GLU A 198 4.84 -3.84 18.43
CA GLU A 198 4.06 -5.01 18.01
C GLU A 198 5.00 -6.02 17.34
N ARG A 199 4.99 -7.25 17.89
CA ARG A 199 5.81 -8.34 17.35
C ARG A 199 5.31 -8.65 15.94
N PRO A 200 6.18 -8.56 14.90
CA PRO A 200 5.83 -9.11 13.60
C PRO A 200 5.54 -10.60 13.77
N THR A 201 4.52 -11.11 13.11
CA THR A 201 4.19 -12.54 13.05
C THR A 201 5.47 -13.31 12.68
N PRO A 202 5.92 -14.28 13.50
CA PRO A 202 7.15 -15.00 13.22
C PRO A 202 6.97 -15.79 11.93
N THR A 203 7.69 -15.39 10.89
CA THR A 203 7.85 -16.21 9.68
C THR A 203 8.78 -17.37 10.05
N LEU A 204 8.24 -18.59 10.07
CA LEU A 204 9.02 -19.79 10.36
C LEU A 204 9.91 -20.09 9.15
N GLU A 205 11.18 -19.75 9.23
CA GLU A 205 12.17 -20.19 8.24
C GLU A 205 12.45 -21.70 8.43
N VAL A 206 12.15 -22.50 7.39
CA VAL A 206 12.46 -23.93 7.40
C VAL A 206 13.96 -24.11 7.22
N PRO A 207 14.66 -24.73 8.18
CA PRO A 207 16.11 -24.95 8.07
C PRO A 207 16.49 -25.81 6.86
N ARG A 208 17.58 -25.45 6.19
CA ARG A 208 18.07 -26.21 5.02
C ARG A 208 18.32 -27.69 5.33
N SER A 209 18.75 -28.03 6.54
CA SER A 209 18.94 -29.38 6.99
C SER A 209 17.68 -30.26 6.93
N VAL A 210 16.50 -29.64 7.13
CA VAL A 210 15.21 -30.33 6.98
C VAL A 210 14.90 -30.56 5.51
N LEU A 211 15.17 -29.60 4.64
CA LEU A 211 14.94 -29.73 3.20
C LEU A 211 15.80 -30.87 2.60
N LEU A 212 17.04 -31.02 3.08
CA LEU A 212 17.94 -32.09 2.63
C LEU A 212 17.44 -33.50 3.00
N GLN A 213 16.58 -33.63 4.02
CA GLN A 213 16.03 -34.95 4.39
C GLN A 213 15.06 -35.52 3.35
N PHE A 214 14.54 -34.66 2.43
CA PHE A 214 13.72 -35.12 1.32
C PHE A 214 14.50 -35.73 0.16
N ALA A 215 15.83 -35.59 0.10
CA ALA A 215 16.62 -36.04 -1.03
C ALA A 215 16.45 -37.55 -1.32
N PRO A 216 16.57 -38.46 -0.34
CA PRO A 216 16.41 -39.90 -0.61
C PRO A 216 15.00 -40.25 -1.10
N GLU A 217 13.97 -39.58 -0.58
CA GLU A 217 12.59 -39.83 -1.01
C GLU A 217 12.34 -39.35 -2.45
N LEU A 218 12.85 -38.17 -2.81
CA LEU A 218 12.74 -37.65 -4.17
C LEU A 218 13.56 -38.47 -5.17
N GLU A 219 14.74 -38.97 -4.76
CA GLU A 219 15.59 -39.81 -5.60
C GLU A 219 15.00 -41.21 -5.86
N SER A 220 14.23 -41.74 -4.90
CA SER A 220 13.56 -43.05 -5.04
C SER A 220 12.34 -43.04 -5.94
N LEU A 221 11.79 -41.82 -6.29
CA LEU A 221 10.63 -41.71 -7.14
C LEU A 221 10.98 -41.91 -8.61
N ASP A 222 10.00 -42.40 -9.38
CA ASP A 222 10.06 -42.39 -10.84
C ASP A 222 10.33 -40.99 -11.38
N ILE A 223 11.03 -40.91 -12.52
CA ILE A 223 11.44 -39.66 -13.13
C ILE A 223 10.21 -38.81 -13.52
N GLU A 224 9.11 -39.45 -13.96
CA GLU A 224 7.91 -38.76 -14.35
C GLU A 224 7.14 -38.18 -13.14
N VAL A 225 7.13 -38.91 -12.02
CA VAL A 225 6.59 -38.39 -10.75
C VAL A 225 7.41 -37.20 -10.25
N ARG A 226 8.74 -37.25 -10.39
CA ARG A 226 9.60 -36.10 -10.05
C ARG A 226 9.32 -34.87 -10.93
N ARG A 227 9.11 -35.10 -12.25
CA ARG A 227 8.73 -34.03 -13.18
C ARG A 227 7.36 -33.43 -12.84
N LEU A 228 6.38 -34.26 -12.49
CA LEU A 228 5.08 -33.81 -12.00
C LEU A 228 5.22 -32.93 -10.75
N LEU A 229 5.96 -33.41 -9.75
CA LEU A 229 6.17 -32.66 -8.51
C LEU A 229 6.90 -31.33 -8.74
N LEU A 230 7.86 -31.32 -9.66
CA LEU A 230 8.57 -30.09 -10.05
C LEU A 230 7.62 -29.10 -10.75
N ALA A 231 6.73 -29.59 -11.62
CA ALA A 231 5.71 -28.76 -12.26
C ALA A 231 4.74 -28.17 -11.22
N MET A 232 4.26 -28.99 -10.30
CA MET A 232 3.36 -28.54 -9.23
C MET A 232 4.03 -27.57 -8.24
N ALA A 233 5.35 -27.65 -8.09
CA ALA A 233 6.09 -26.70 -7.27
C ALA A 233 6.20 -25.29 -7.92
N ALA A 234 6.04 -25.22 -9.24
CA ALA A 234 6.09 -23.95 -9.98
C ALA A 234 4.85 -23.04 -9.76
N GLY A 235 3.70 -23.60 -9.33
CA GLY A 235 2.49 -22.79 -9.08
C GLY A 235 1.60 -23.39 -7.98
N PRO A 236 0.79 -22.56 -7.30
CA PRO A 236 0.00 -23.02 -6.14
C PRO A 236 -1.19 -23.93 -6.51
N ALA A 237 -1.72 -23.84 -7.73
CA ALA A 237 -2.83 -24.65 -8.22
C ALA A 237 -2.81 -24.67 -9.75
N LEU A 238 -2.04 -25.59 -10.32
CA LEU A 238 -2.04 -25.76 -11.77
C LEU A 238 -3.21 -26.67 -12.19
N PRO A 239 -3.98 -26.31 -13.23
CA PRO A 239 -5.03 -27.16 -13.80
C PRO A 239 -4.45 -28.51 -14.27
N THR A 240 -5.18 -29.58 -14.07
CA THR A 240 -4.75 -30.95 -14.45
C THR A 240 -4.49 -31.08 -15.95
N ASP A 241 -5.25 -30.42 -16.77
CA ASP A 241 -5.07 -30.39 -18.23
C ASP A 241 -3.75 -29.71 -18.65
N LEU A 242 -3.32 -28.68 -17.90
CA LEU A 242 -2.02 -28.02 -18.10
C LEU A 242 -0.86 -28.94 -17.69
N LEU A 243 -1.01 -29.67 -16.58
CA LEU A 243 -0.03 -30.65 -16.15
C LEU A 243 0.08 -31.80 -17.16
N GLY A 244 -1.05 -32.30 -17.67
CA GLY A 244 -1.07 -33.33 -18.71
C GLY A 244 -0.36 -32.88 -19.99
N ALA A 245 -0.62 -31.64 -20.45
CA ALA A 245 0.07 -31.07 -21.61
C ALA A 245 1.59 -30.88 -21.38
N LEU A 246 2.00 -30.47 -20.17
CA LEU A 246 3.41 -30.33 -19.83
C LEU A 246 4.15 -31.67 -19.87
N LEU A 247 3.53 -32.72 -19.35
CA LEU A 247 4.10 -34.05 -19.25
C LEU A 247 3.86 -34.88 -20.52
N SER A 248 3.06 -34.37 -21.46
CA SER A 248 2.60 -35.10 -22.67
C SER A 248 1.90 -36.40 -22.28
N ARG A 249 1.03 -36.38 -21.28
CA ARG A 249 0.30 -37.52 -20.71
C ARG A 249 -1.20 -37.35 -20.89
N GLN A 250 -1.87 -38.50 -21.11
CA GLN A 250 -3.33 -38.59 -21.10
C GLN A 250 -3.86 -38.48 -19.64
N PRO A 251 -5.13 -38.13 -19.45
CA PRO A 251 -5.71 -37.96 -18.11
C PRO A 251 -5.50 -39.17 -17.19
N ASP A 252 -5.74 -40.37 -17.68
CA ASP A 252 -5.60 -41.62 -16.89
C ASP A 252 -4.13 -41.85 -16.42
N GLU A 253 -3.16 -41.58 -17.31
CA GLU A 253 -1.73 -41.68 -16.97
C GLU A 253 -1.34 -40.60 -15.95
N LEU A 254 -1.93 -39.40 -16.05
CA LEU A 254 -1.69 -38.34 -15.08
C LEU A 254 -2.27 -38.71 -13.70
N ASP A 255 -3.44 -39.34 -13.67
CA ASP A 255 -4.07 -39.81 -12.43
C ASP A 255 -3.21 -40.86 -11.72
N GLU A 256 -2.56 -41.72 -12.49
CA GLU A 256 -1.58 -42.69 -11.94
C GLU A 256 -0.37 -41.98 -11.32
N LEU A 257 0.18 -40.97 -11.99
CA LEU A 257 1.30 -40.19 -11.46
C LEU A 257 0.92 -39.42 -10.18
N LEU A 258 -0.29 -38.85 -10.16
CA LEU A 258 -0.85 -38.18 -8.97
C LEU A 258 -1.06 -39.20 -7.82
N ALA A 259 -1.57 -40.40 -8.12
CA ALA A 259 -1.74 -41.46 -7.14
C ALA A 259 -0.38 -41.90 -6.55
N ALA A 260 0.64 -42.03 -7.38
CA ALA A 260 2.01 -42.35 -6.93
C ALA A 260 2.58 -41.25 -6.02
N ALA A 261 2.42 -40.00 -6.38
CA ALA A 261 2.87 -38.85 -5.57
C ALA A 261 2.13 -38.74 -4.23
N ARG A 262 0.79 -38.99 -4.21
CA ARG A 262 0.00 -39.09 -2.96
C ARG A 262 0.46 -40.27 -2.09
N ALA A 263 0.68 -41.39 -2.68
CA ALA A 263 1.16 -42.59 -1.96
C ALA A 263 2.57 -42.38 -1.38
N ALA A 264 3.41 -41.59 -2.01
CA ALA A 264 4.71 -41.19 -1.45
C ALA A 264 4.56 -40.25 -0.24
N GLY A 265 3.37 -39.67 -0.02
CA GLY A 265 3.09 -38.72 1.05
C GLY A 265 3.58 -37.29 0.78
N LEU A 266 3.88 -36.98 -0.48
CA LEU A 266 4.36 -35.66 -0.91
C LEU A 266 3.21 -34.73 -1.36
N LEU A 267 2.07 -35.31 -1.79
CA LEU A 267 0.81 -34.60 -2.08
C LEU A 267 -0.22 -34.87 -1.00
N GLY A 268 -0.97 -33.82 -0.66
CA GLY A 268 -2.17 -33.94 0.15
C GLY A 268 -3.33 -34.58 -0.62
N PRO A 269 -4.45 -34.90 0.07
CA PRO A 269 -5.65 -35.42 -0.57
C PRO A 269 -6.34 -34.45 -1.53
N ASP A 270 -6.02 -33.16 -1.42
CA ASP A 270 -6.46 -32.06 -2.27
C ASP A 270 -5.52 -31.79 -3.47
N ASP A 271 -4.60 -32.67 -3.74
CA ASP A 271 -3.55 -32.55 -4.77
C ASP A 271 -2.66 -31.32 -4.64
N ARG A 272 -2.45 -30.87 -3.41
CA ARG A 272 -1.53 -29.77 -3.12
C ARG A 272 -0.26 -30.24 -2.45
N LEU A 273 0.85 -29.58 -2.82
CA LEU A 273 2.12 -29.75 -2.13
C LEU A 273 2.08 -28.99 -0.80
N ALA A 274 2.44 -29.66 0.28
CA ALA A 274 2.74 -28.95 1.53
C ALA A 274 3.87 -27.91 1.30
N PRO A 275 3.86 -26.74 1.93
CA PRO A 275 4.87 -25.71 1.72
C PRO A 275 6.32 -26.21 1.91
N ILE A 276 6.56 -27.08 2.88
CA ILE A 276 7.89 -27.67 3.12
C ILE A 276 8.34 -28.54 1.95
N VAL A 277 7.43 -29.33 1.34
CA VAL A 277 7.72 -30.19 0.18
C VAL A 277 8.04 -29.32 -1.03
N ARG A 278 7.26 -28.27 -1.27
CA ARG A 278 7.53 -27.31 -2.35
C ARG A 278 8.91 -26.69 -2.22
N ARG A 279 9.30 -26.25 -1.01
CA ARG A 279 10.63 -25.70 -0.72
C ARG A 279 11.73 -26.75 -0.92
N ALA A 280 11.50 -28.01 -0.52
CA ALA A 280 12.44 -29.10 -0.70
C ALA A 280 12.68 -29.36 -2.20
N ILE A 281 11.61 -29.47 -3.00
CA ILE A 281 11.72 -29.65 -4.45
C ILE A 281 12.50 -28.49 -5.07
N ALA A 282 12.19 -27.24 -4.67
CA ALA A 282 12.88 -26.06 -5.15
C ALA A 282 14.38 -26.05 -4.78
N ALA A 283 14.73 -26.51 -3.57
CA ALA A 283 16.11 -26.55 -3.08
C ALA A 283 16.95 -27.68 -3.67
N LEU A 284 16.32 -28.84 -3.96
CA LEU A 284 17.00 -30.08 -4.37
C LEU A 284 17.02 -30.27 -5.88
N SER A 285 16.12 -29.62 -6.62
CA SER A 285 16.10 -29.74 -8.08
C SER A 285 17.12 -28.79 -8.74
N PRO A 286 17.84 -29.25 -9.80
CA PRO A 286 18.74 -28.38 -10.55
C PRO A 286 18.05 -27.13 -11.09
N ALA A 287 18.72 -25.98 -11.01
CA ALA A 287 18.18 -24.70 -11.45
C ALA A 287 17.74 -24.72 -12.93
N SER A 288 18.49 -25.40 -13.79
CA SER A 288 18.18 -25.56 -15.22
C SER A 288 16.88 -26.33 -15.46
N GLN A 289 16.64 -27.40 -14.70
CA GLN A 289 15.40 -28.18 -14.82
C GLN A 289 14.19 -27.36 -14.34
N ARG A 290 14.32 -26.64 -13.24
CA ARG A 290 13.28 -25.76 -12.74
C ARG A 290 12.93 -24.68 -13.76
N ALA A 291 13.95 -24.02 -14.32
CA ALA A 291 13.77 -23.01 -15.35
C ALA A 291 13.03 -23.56 -16.58
N ALA A 292 13.46 -24.73 -17.09
CA ALA A 292 12.85 -25.36 -18.26
C ALA A 292 11.37 -25.72 -18.04
N VAL A 293 11.03 -26.27 -16.87
CA VAL A 293 9.63 -26.59 -16.52
C VAL A 293 8.77 -25.31 -16.45
N TRP A 294 9.28 -24.27 -15.79
CA TRP A 294 8.54 -23.02 -15.68
C TRP A 294 8.36 -22.31 -17.01
N GLN A 295 9.41 -22.29 -17.86
CA GLN A 295 9.31 -21.74 -19.21
C GLN A 295 8.23 -22.48 -20.00
N ARG A 296 8.25 -23.80 -20.01
CA ARG A 296 7.29 -24.60 -20.76
C ARG A 296 5.86 -24.43 -20.24
N LEU A 297 5.68 -24.38 -18.93
CA LEU A 297 4.37 -24.11 -18.32
C LEU A 297 3.82 -22.73 -18.72
N ALA A 298 4.68 -21.70 -18.67
CA ALA A 298 4.26 -20.35 -19.01
C ALA A 298 3.93 -20.24 -20.52
N GLU A 299 4.68 -20.93 -21.40
CA GLU A 299 4.37 -20.98 -22.85
C GLU A 299 3.04 -21.70 -23.12
N LEU A 300 2.80 -22.85 -22.49
CA LEU A 300 1.55 -23.59 -22.61
C LEU A 300 0.35 -22.78 -22.11
N GLN A 301 0.52 -22.09 -20.98
CA GLN A 301 -0.50 -21.20 -20.43
C GLN A 301 -0.81 -20.05 -21.39
N LEU A 302 0.22 -19.45 -21.97
CA LEU A 302 0.06 -18.40 -22.98
C LEU A 302 -0.66 -18.91 -24.24
N GLN A 303 -0.27 -20.09 -24.76
CA GLN A 303 -0.91 -20.71 -25.93
C GLN A 303 -2.42 -20.97 -25.73
N ARG A 304 -2.83 -21.21 -24.49
CA ARG A 304 -4.24 -21.40 -24.09
C ARG A 304 -4.98 -20.10 -23.81
N GLY A 305 -4.32 -18.95 -23.95
CA GLY A 305 -4.90 -17.64 -23.61
C GLY A 305 -5.11 -17.42 -22.11
N GLY A 306 -4.46 -18.21 -21.27
CA GLY A 306 -4.54 -18.08 -19.81
C GLY A 306 -3.57 -17.03 -19.25
N ARG A 307 -3.82 -16.57 -18.03
CA ARG A 307 -2.96 -15.60 -17.34
C ARG A 307 -1.59 -16.19 -17.01
N VAL A 308 -0.52 -15.49 -17.40
CA VAL A 308 0.87 -15.95 -17.22
C VAL A 308 1.61 -15.25 -16.08
N LEU A 309 1.14 -14.10 -15.63
CA LEU A 309 1.80 -13.29 -14.59
C LEU A 309 2.04 -14.05 -13.28
N PRO A 310 1.13 -14.89 -12.75
CA PRO A 310 1.38 -15.67 -11.54
C PRO A 310 2.58 -16.62 -11.68
N LEU A 311 2.72 -17.26 -12.84
CA LEU A 311 3.86 -18.14 -13.13
C LEU A 311 5.16 -17.35 -13.25
N VAL A 312 5.12 -16.20 -13.94
CA VAL A 312 6.28 -15.32 -14.10
C VAL A 312 6.74 -14.76 -12.75
N ARG A 313 5.82 -14.39 -11.85
CA ARG A 313 6.19 -13.99 -10.47
C ARG A 313 6.91 -15.12 -9.74
N SER A 314 6.41 -16.35 -9.83
CA SER A 314 7.09 -17.51 -9.24
C SER A 314 8.48 -17.76 -9.84
N MET A 315 8.65 -17.49 -11.16
CA MET A 315 9.97 -17.56 -11.80
C MET A 315 10.92 -16.47 -11.28
N LEU A 316 10.43 -15.24 -11.11
CA LEU A 316 11.22 -14.14 -10.56
C LEU A 316 11.66 -14.40 -9.13
N ASP A 317 10.74 -14.86 -8.27
CA ASP A 317 11.01 -15.22 -6.88
C ASP A 317 12.02 -16.36 -6.78
N GLY A 318 12.00 -17.27 -7.76
CA GLY A 318 12.98 -18.35 -7.89
C GLY A 318 14.34 -17.94 -8.48
N GLY A 319 14.53 -16.67 -8.86
CA GLY A 319 15.78 -16.18 -9.46
C GLY A 319 15.94 -16.46 -10.97
N PHE A 320 14.85 -16.84 -11.68
CA PHE A 320 14.89 -17.24 -13.11
C PHE A 320 14.38 -16.14 -14.06
N GLY A 321 14.31 -14.90 -13.62
CA GLY A 321 13.77 -13.80 -14.43
C GLY A 321 14.45 -13.61 -15.79
N GLY A 322 15.75 -13.88 -15.89
CA GLY A 322 16.52 -13.83 -17.15
C GLY A 322 16.21 -14.97 -18.15
N SER A 323 15.50 -16.00 -17.71
CA SER A 323 15.11 -17.17 -18.52
C SER A 323 13.65 -17.09 -18.99
N CYS A 324 12.95 -15.97 -18.79
CA CYS A 324 11.54 -15.83 -19.20
C CYS A 324 11.44 -15.77 -20.75
N PRO A 325 10.60 -16.60 -21.40
CA PRO A 325 10.41 -16.55 -22.85
C PRO A 325 9.85 -15.16 -23.25
N PRO A 326 10.33 -14.59 -24.37
CA PRO A 326 9.98 -13.21 -24.77
C PRO A 326 8.48 -12.96 -24.90
N GLY A 327 7.74 -13.88 -25.51
CA GLY A 327 6.28 -13.76 -25.65
C GLY A 327 5.54 -13.87 -24.30
N VAL A 328 6.06 -14.69 -23.37
CA VAL A 328 5.53 -14.78 -22.01
C VAL A 328 5.82 -13.50 -21.22
N ALA A 329 7.04 -12.97 -21.35
CA ALA A 329 7.43 -11.72 -20.72
C ALA A 329 6.57 -10.54 -21.21
N GLU A 330 6.27 -10.50 -22.52
CA GLU A 330 5.38 -9.50 -23.11
C GLU A 330 3.96 -9.60 -22.52
N ALA A 331 3.34 -10.79 -22.55
CA ALA A 331 1.99 -11.01 -22.05
C ALA A 331 1.91 -10.75 -20.52
N ALA A 332 2.89 -11.21 -19.75
CA ALA A 332 2.96 -10.92 -18.33
C ALA A 332 3.16 -9.43 -18.04
N GLY A 333 3.89 -8.71 -18.91
CA GLY A 333 4.03 -7.26 -18.85
C GLY A 333 2.69 -6.55 -19.04
N ASP A 334 1.90 -6.98 -20.02
CA ASP A 334 0.55 -6.44 -20.25
C ASP A 334 -0.38 -6.73 -19.08
N GLU A 335 -0.34 -7.93 -18.51
CA GLU A 335 -1.12 -8.27 -17.31
C GLU A 335 -0.70 -7.47 -16.05
N ALA A 336 0.59 -7.18 -15.92
CA ALA A 336 1.13 -6.45 -14.76
C ALA A 336 0.91 -4.94 -14.86
N LEU A 337 0.66 -4.39 -16.05
CA LEU A 337 0.68 -2.95 -16.32
C LEU A 337 -0.24 -2.16 -15.39
N GLY A 338 -1.43 -2.70 -15.07
CA GLY A 338 -2.38 -2.02 -14.19
C GLY A 338 -2.04 -2.12 -12.70
N ASP A 339 -1.48 -3.23 -12.25
CA ASP A 339 -1.25 -3.49 -10.82
C ASP A 339 0.18 -3.16 -10.37
N ASP A 340 1.17 -3.43 -11.23
CA ASP A 340 2.59 -3.24 -10.95
C ASP A 340 3.33 -2.75 -12.21
N PRO A 341 3.20 -1.45 -12.56
CA PRO A 341 3.86 -0.89 -13.74
C PRO A 341 5.39 -1.03 -13.71
N ALA A 342 6.01 -1.04 -12.53
CA ALA A 342 7.45 -1.22 -12.39
C ALA A 342 7.88 -2.63 -12.82
N LEU A 343 7.12 -3.65 -12.45
CA LEU A 343 7.32 -5.02 -12.92
C LEU A 343 7.05 -5.11 -14.43
N ALA A 344 5.98 -4.50 -14.93
CA ALA A 344 5.67 -4.45 -16.36
C ALA A 344 6.83 -3.87 -17.17
N ALA A 345 7.43 -2.75 -16.74
CA ALA A 345 8.59 -2.14 -17.40
C ALA A 345 9.81 -3.08 -17.46
N ARG A 346 10.05 -3.86 -16.40
CA ARG A 346 11.11 -4.88 -16.37
C ARG A 346 10.81 -6.03 -17.32
N LEU A 347 9.58 -6.53 -17.37
CA LEU A 347 9.16 -7.62 -18.25
C LEU A 347 9.21 -7.19 -19.73
N PHE A 348 8.75 -5.99 -20.06
CA PHE A 348 8.92 -5.41 -21.40
C PHE A 348 10.40 -5.20 -21.76
N ALA A 349 11.29 -4.96 -20.78
CA ALA A 349 12.71 -4.90 -21.06
C ALA A 349 13.27 -6.26 -21.51
N VAL A 350 12.83 -7.36 -20.89
CA VAL A 350 13.21 -8.73 -21.27
C VAL A 350 12.66 -9.05 -22.66
N ALA A 351 11.38 -8.79 -22.92
CA ALA A 351 10.77 -9.01 -24.23
C ALA A 351 11.44 -8.18 -25.34
N GLY A 352 11.72 -6.90 -25.08
CA GLY A 352 12.37 -5.98 -26.01
C GLY A 352 13.83 -6.36 -26.34
N ALA A 353 14.58 -6.88 -25.37
CA ALA A 353 15.95 -7.39 -25.60
C ALA A 353 15.98 -8.55 -26.60
N ALA A 354 14.87 -9.28 -26.72
CA ALA A 354 14.70 -10.36 -27.70
C ALA A 354 13.98 -9.91 -28.99
N GLY A 355 13.89 -8.60 -29.24
CA GLY A 355 13.35 -8.04 -30.49
C GLY A 355 11.81 -7.91 -30.55
N ARG A 356 11.09 -8.09 -29.42
CA ARG A 356 9.63 -7.86 -29.40
C ARG A 356 9.32 -6.35 -29.49
N PRO A 357 8.26 -5.93 -30.24
CA PRO A 357 7.89 -4.53 -30.38
C PRO A 357 7.12 -4.01 -29.16
N VAL A 358 7.82 -3.83 -28.04
CA VAL A 358 7.22 -3.43 -26.73
C VAL A 358 7.77 -2.10 -26.22
N ALA A 359 8.51 -1.37 -27.05
CA ALA A 359 9.26 -0.21 -26.59
C ALA A 359 8.35 0.93 -26.08
N ALA A 360 7.23 1.20 -26.77
CA ALA A 360 6.24 2.19 -26.31
C ALA A 360 5.55 1.76 -25.03
N ARG A 361 5.14 0.49 -24.92
CA ARG A 361 4.54 -0.07 -23.69
C ARG A 361 5.51 -0.02 -22.52
N ARG A 362 6.80 -0.27 -22.76
CA ARG A 362 7.85 -0.13 -21.76
C ARG A 362 8.01 1.31 -21.30
N ALA A 363 8.01 2.28 -22.20
CA ALA A 363 8.08 3.70 -21.86
C ALA A 363 6.86 4.14 -21.06
N MET A 364 5.66 3.70 -21.44
CA MET A 364 4.42 3.94 -20.72
C MET A 364 4.44 3.32 -19.31
N ALA A 365 4.89 2.08 -19.16
CA ALA A 365 5.02 1.41 -17.88
C ALA A 365 6.01 2.14 -16.94
N ALA A 366 7.14 2.63 -17.47
CA ALA A 366 8.06 3.47 -16.73
C ALA A 366 7.40 4.76 -16.23
N ALA A 367 6.63 5.44 -17.09
CA ALA A 367 5.90 6.65 -16.71
C ALA A 367 4.84 6.37 -15.63
N LEU A 368 4.03 5.31 -15.76
CA LEU A 368 3.02 4.90 -14.78
C LEU A 368 3.62 4.53 -13.42
N SER A 369 4.86 4.03 -13.39
CA SER A 369 5.62 3.78 -12.15
C SER A 369 6.27 5.02 -11.56
N ALA A 370 6.06 6.20 -12.16
CA ALA A 370 6.68 7.48 -11.83
C ALA A 370 8.21 7.56 -12.09
N ASP A 371 8.77 6.65 -12.90
CA ASP A 371 10.15 6.76 -13.41
C ASP A 371 10.15 7.56 -14.74
N LEU A 372 9.96 8.88 -14.60
CA LEU A 372 9.87 9.78 -15.77
C LEU A 372 11.20 9.92 -16.52
N ASP A 373 12.33 9.71 -15.85
CA ASP A 373 13.64 9.73 -16.54
C ASP A 373 13.80 8.58 -17.52
N SER A 374 13.45 7.37 -17.08
CA SER A 374 13.46 6.20 -17.99
C SER A 374 12.41 6.34 -19.08
N ALA A 375 11.21 6.83 -18.74
CA ALA A 375 10.15 7.06 -19.70
C ALA A 375 10.59 8.01 -20.83
N LEU A 376 11.18 9.15 -20.48
CA LEU A 376 11.69 10.13 -21.46
C LEU A 376 12.82 9.55 -22.32
N ARG A 377 13.82 8.90 -21.69
CA ARG A 377 14.92 8.27 -22.47
C ARG A 377 14.42 7.22 -23.49
N LEU A 378 13.42 6.43 -23.11
CA LEU A 378 12.83 5.42 -23.98
C LEU A 378 12.00 6.07 -25.09
N ALA A 379 11.19 7.06 -24.74
CA ALA A 379 10.37 7.81 -25.68
C ALA A 379 11.22 8.57 -26.70
N ASP A 380 12.30 9.24 -26.29
CA ASP A 380 13.22 9.95 -27.18
C ASP A 380 13.85 9.01 -28.21
N ARG A 381 14.23 7.79 -27.81
CA ARG A 381 14.75 6.77 -28.74
C ARG A 381 13.71 6.35 -29.76
N LEU A 382 12.44 6.18 -29.33
CA LEU A 382 11.34 5.84 -30.24
C LEU A 382 11.09 6.95 -31.25
N ILE A 383 11.03 8.20 -30.83
CA ILE A 383 10.81 9.37 -31.66
C ILE A 383 11.96 9.54 -32.68
N ALA A 384 13.20 9.28 -32.26
CA ALA A 384 14.39 9.41 -33.07
C ALA A 384 14.54 8.29 -34.13
N THR A 385 13.80 7.18 -34.04
CA THR A 385 13.87 6.07 -34.99
C THR A 385 12.84 6.28 -36.10
N PRO A 386 13.23 6.62 -37.37
CA PRO A 386 12.30 7.12 -38.37
C PRO A 386 11.19 6.14 -38.77
N ASP A 387 11.49 4.85 -38.81
CA ASP A 387 10.56 3.81 -39.30
C ASP A 387 9.84 3.06 -38.15
N SER A 388 9.96 3.53 -36.92
CA SER A 388 9.26 2.89 -35.79
C SER A 388 7.76 3.18 -35.86
N PRO A 389 6.88 2.16 -35.85
CA PRO A 389 5.43 2.37 -35.81
C PRO A 389 4.97 3.06 -34.50
N ASP A 390 5.76 2.94 -33.41
CA ASP A 390 5.43 3.42 -32.10
C ASP A 390 5.87 4.88 -31.82
N ARG A 391 6.29 5.63 -32.85
CA ARG A 391 6.77 7.02 -32.67
C ARG A 391 5.72 7.94 -32.08
N ALA A 392 4.47 7.81 -32.54
CA ALA A 392 3.35 8.61 -32.04
C ALA A 392 3.09 8.35 -30.55
N ASP A 393 3.12 7.07 -30.15
CA ASP A 393 2.96 6.68 -28.74
C ASP A 393 4.16 7.16 -27.88
N GLY A 394 5.39 7.04 -28.43
CA GLY A 394 6.57 7.61 -27.78
C GLY A 394 6.44 9.11 -27.52
N ALA A 395 5.94 9.88 -28.50
CA ALA A 395 5.69 11.30 -28.35
C ALA A 395 4.62 11.60 -27.28
N ALA A 396 3.54 10.80 -27.23
CA ALA A 396 2.51 10.95 -26.23
C ALA A 396 3.04 10.67 -24.81
N VAL A 397 3.88 9.64 -24.63
CA VAL A 397 4.54 9.35 -23.36
C VAL A 397 5.49 10.48 -22.93
N ALA A 398 6.34 10.97 -23.85
CA ALA A 398 7.24 12.09 -23.58
C ALA A 398 6.49 13.36 -23.20
N ALA A 399 5.43 13.67 -23.93
CA ALA A 399 4.58 14.82 -23.67
C ALA A 399 3.94 14.75 -22.26
N THR A 400 3.39 13.58 -21.90
CA THR A 400 2.83 13.38 -20.56
C THR A 400 3.89 13.58 -19.48
N ALA A 401 5.07 13.00 -19.62
CA ALA A 401 6.16 13.17 -18.66
C ALA A 401 6.59 14.65 -18.52
N LEU A 402 6.60 15.41 -19.63
CA LEU A 402 6.92 16.83 -19.62
C LEU A 402 5.86 17.66 -18.90
N VAL A 403 4.55 17.34 -19.01
CA VAL A 403 3.49 18.01 -18.24
C VAL A 403 3.71 17.84 -16.74
N HIS A 404 4.03 16.63 -16.28
CA HIS A 404 4.31 16.37 -14.87
C HIS A 404 5.53 17.17 -14.36
N ARG A 405 6.49 17.48 -15.25
CA ARG A 405 7.67 18.30 -14.98
C ARG A 405 7.45 19.81 -15.16
N GLY A 406 6.25 20.24 -15.53
CA GLY A 406 5.95 21.64 -15.73
C GLY A 406 6.28 22.21 -17.11
N HIS A 407 6.70 21.37 -18.07
CA HIS A 407 7.05 21.81 -19.43
C HIS A 407 5.85 21.67 -20.37
N THR A 408 4.71 22.24 -19.99
CA THR A 408 3.43 22.11 -20.69
C THR A 408 3.48 22.61 -22.13
N ASP A 409 4.21 23.71 -22.42
CA ASP A 409 4.36 24.23 -23.78
C ASP A 409 5.00 23.22 -24.74
N ARG A 410 6.08 22.57 -24.32
CA ARG A 410 6.74 21.53 -25.12
C ARG A 410 5.87 20.29 -25.26
N ALA A 411 5.15 19.94 -24.23
CA ALA A 411 4.22 18.83 -24.25
C ALA A 411 3.10 19.04 -25.29
N VAL A 412 2.55 20.24 -25.39
CA VAL A 412 1.53 20.59 -26.39
C VAL A 412 2.05 20.31 -27.81
N GLU A 413 3.28 20.70 -28.12
CA GLU A 413 3.86 20.47 -29.46
C GLU A 413 4.05 18.97 -29.75
N LEU A 414 4.52 18.19 -28.75
CA LEU A 414 4.67 16.74 -28.91
C LEU A 414 3.32 16.03 -29.04
N TYR A 415 2.31 16.42 -28.29
CA TYR A 415 0.96 15.88 -28.42
C TYR A 415 0.36 16.16 -29.80
N ARG A 416 0.55 17.37 -30.31
CA ARG A 416 0.11 17.74 -31.69
C ARG A 416 0.84 16.91 -32.73
N TRP A 417 2.16 16.72 -32.55
CA TRP A 417 2.96 15.92 -33.45
C TRP A 417 2.54 14.44 -33.43
N SER A 418 2.21 13.89 -32.26
CA SER A 418 1.67 12.52 -32.10
C SER A 418 0.40 12.30 -32.93
N GLY A 419 -0.49 13.30 -32.97
CA GLY A 419 -1.66 13.33 -33.85
C GLY A 419 -2.78 12.34 -33.48
N THR A 420 -2.63 11.54 -32.42
CA THR A 420 -3.70 10.64 -31.99
C THR A 420 -4.88 11.41 -31.39
N PRO A 421 -6.14 10.89 -31.45
CA PRO A 421 -7.31 11.60 -30.90
C PRO A 421 -7.14 12.01 -29.44
N SER A 422 -6.59 11.12 -28.60
CA SER A 422 -6.31 11.43 -27.19
C SER A 422 -5.20 12.46 -27.03
N SER A 423 -4.13 12.37 -27.81
CA SER A 423 -3.02 13.33 -27.79
C SER A 423 -3.48 14.73 -28.20
N LEU A 424 -4.31 14.87 -29.22
CA LEU A 424 -4.85 16.16 -29.64
C LEU A 424 -5.75 16.77 -28.53
N ALA A 425 -6.58 15.97 -27.88
CA ALA A 425 -7.36 16.43 -26.75
C ALA A 425 -6.46 16.87 -25.56
N PHE A 426 -5.35 16.15 -25.31
CA PHE A 426 -4.37 16.56 -24.29
C PHE A 426 -3.58 17.81 -24.71
N ALA A 427 -3.33 18.00 -26.00
CA ALA A 427 -2.78 19.25 -26.49
C ALA A 427 -3.73 20.43 -26.25
N ALA A 428 -5.05 20.23 -26.39
CA ALA A 428 -6.06 21.21 -26.06
C ALA A 428 -6.05 21.59 -24.56
N LEU A 429 -5.91 20.59 -23.66
CA LEU A 429 -5.75 20.84 -22.21
C LEU A 429 -4.52 21.68 -21.91
N GLY A 430 -3.38 21.34 -22.49
CA GLY A 430 -2.15 22.10 -22.31
C GLY A 430 -2.23 23.51 -22.90
N ALA A 431 -2.89 23.68 -24.06
CA ALA A 431 -3.13 24.97 -24.69
C ALA A 431 -3.96 25.90 -23.79
N ALA A 432 -5.03 25.37 -23.17
CA ALA A 432 -5.80 26.11 -22.15
C ALA A 432 -4.92 26.46 -20.94
N GLY A 433 -4.13 25.50 -20.44
CA GLY A 433 -3.23 25.69 -19.28
C GLY A 433 -2.21 26.82 -19.50
N THR A 434 -1.73 27.00 -20.73
CA THR A 434 -0.72 28.01 -21.12
C THR A 434 -1.31 29.29 -21.75
N GLY A 435 -2.64 29.41 -21.80
CA GLY A 435 -3.32 30.61 -22.30
C GLY A 435 -3.40 30.72 -23.84
N ARG A 436 -3.34 29.62 -24.57
CA ARG A 436 -3.40 29.56 -26.04
C ARG A 436 -4.82 29.21 -26.52
N VAL A 437 -5.77 30.11 -26.30
CA VAL A 437 -7.21 29.88 -26.57
C VAL A 437 -7.47 29.52 -28.02
N ASP A 438 -6.79 30.19 -28.97
CA ASP A 438 -6.95 29.93 -30.42
C ASP A 438 -6.57 28.49 -30.80
N GLN A 439 -5.61 27.90 -30.12
CA GLN A 439 -5.25 26.50 -30.31
C GLN A 439 -6.28 25.54 -29.72
N LEU A 440 -6.75 25.82 -28.51
CA LEU A 440 -7.86 25.11 -27.88
C LEU A 440 -9.08 25.09 -28.79
N ASP A 441 -9.49 26.24 -29.29
CA ASP A 441 -10.68 26.39 -30.12
C ASP A 441 -10.57 25.65 -31.45
N ARG A 442 -9.40 25.72 -32.12
CA ARG A 442 -9.17 24.98 -33.35
C ARG A 442 -9.23 23.48 -33.16
N ILE A 443 -8.62 22.95 -32.09
CA ILE A 443 -8.62 21.51 -31.81
C ILE A 443 -10.04 21.00 -31.50
N LEU A 444 -10.82 21.79 -30.77
CA LEU A 444 -12.20 21.41 -30.40
C LEU A 444 -13.21 21.61 -31.54
N ALA A 445 -12.96 22.52 -32.49
CA ALA A 445 -13.84 22.75 -33.63
C ALA A 445 -13.75 21.63 -34.67
N ASP A 446 -12.58 21.02 -34.82
CA ASP A 446 -12.35 19.93 -35.80
C ASP A 446 -11.69 18.75 -35.09
N PRO A 447 -12.45 18.02 -34.25
CA PRO A 447 -11.94 16.83 -33.59
C PRO A 447 -11.67 15.74 -34.65
N PRO A 448 -10.54 15.02 -34.54
CA PRO A 448 -10.19 14.01 -35.54
C PRO A 448 -11.29 12.95 -35.63
N ALA A 449 -11.87 12.85 -36.85
CA ALA A 449 -12.95 11.89 -37.15
C ALA A 449 -12.41 10.46 -37.36
N ASP A 450 -11.11 10.35 -37.65
CA ASP A 450 -10.47 9.07 -38.06
C ASP A 450 -9.86 8.33 -36.86
N GLY A 451 -10.67 7.59 -36.13
CA GLY A 451 -10.16 6.70 -35.09
C GLY A 451 -11.27 6.00 -34.32
N PRO A 452 -11.03 4.82 -33.74
CA PRO A 452 -12.02 4.14 -32.94
C PRO A 452 -12.34 4.98 -31.67
N PRO A 453 -13.61 5.06 -31.26
CA PRO A 453 -14.03 5.78 -30.05
C PRO A 453 -13.61 5.01 -28.79
N THR A 454 -12.32 5.08 -28.44
CA THR A 454 -11.82 4.46 -27.21
C THR A 454 -12.26 5.22 -25.98
N LEU A 455 -12.32 4.55 -24.82
CA LEU A 455 -12.63 5.20 -23.53
C LEU A 455 -11.66 6.36 -23.26
N LEU A 456 -10.38 6.17 -23.54
CA LEU A 456 -9.36 7.21 -23.34
C LEU A 456 -9.59 8.42 -24.25
N ALA A 457 -9.83 8.22 -25.54
CA ALA A 457 -10.06 9.32 -26.47
C ALA A 457 -11.34 10.10 -26.11
N SER A 458 -12.42 9.39 -25.77
CA SER A 458 -13.69 10.01 -25.36
C SER A 458 -13.53 10.80 -24.05
N ALA A 459 -12.85 10.24 -23.05
CA ALA A 459 -12.60 10.95 -21.80
C ALA A 459 -11.67 12.14 -21.98
N ALA A 460 -10.60 12.03 -22.78
CA ALA A 460 -9.69 13.14 -23.08
C ALA A 460 -10.43 14.30 -23.76
N LEU A 461 -11.33 14.00 -24.70
CA LEU A 461 -12.16 15.02 -25.36
C LEU A 461 -13.11 15.71 -24.36
N LEU A 462 -13.75 14.93 -23.46
CA LEU A 462 -14.59 15.50 -22.40
C LEU A 462 -13.76 16.36 -21.44
N MET A 463 -12.54 15.97 -21.09
CA MET A 463 -11.64 16.80 -20.28
C MET A 463 -11.35 18.15 -20.97
N ALA A 464 -11.03 18.14 -22.25
CA ALA A 464 -10.76 19.35 -23.02
C ALA A 464 -12.02 20.24 -23.12
N ARG A 465 -13.20 19.67 -23.36
CA ARG A 465 -14.49 20.38 -23.36
C ARG A 465 -14.82 20.97 -21.99
N GLY A 466 -14.71 20.15 -20.93
CA GLY A 466 -14.96 20.60 -19.56
C GLY A 466 -14.03 21.75 -19.16
N LEU A 467 -12.75 21.71 -19.56
CA LEU A 467 -11.83 22.81 -19.33
C LEU A 467 -12.21 24.05 -20.15
N LYS A 468 -12.63 23.92 -21.41
CA LYS A 468 -13.17 25.03 -22.22
C LYS A 468 -14.39 25.67 -21.55
N GLU A 469 -15.30 24.85 -21.02
CA GLU A 469 -16.48 25.32 -20.27
C GLU A 469 -16.10 26.16 -19.03
N THR A 470 -14.95 25.93 -18.42
CA THR A 470 -14.47 26.76 -17.28
C THR A 470 -14.08 28.17 -17.68
N LEU A 471 -13.81 28.43 -18.95
CA LEU A 471 -13.37 29.73 -19.44
C LEU A 471 -14.55 30.68 -19.75
N SER A 472 -15.71 30.15 -20.18
CA SER A 472 -16.82 30.95 -20.64
C SER A 472 -18.23 30.47 -20.21
N GLY A 473 -18.32 29.24 -19.66
CA GLY A 473 -19.55 28.58 -19.28
C GLY A 473 -19.82 28.58 -17.76
N PRO A 474 -20.96 28.02 -17.34
CA PRO A 474 -21.26 27.85 -15.92
C PRO A 474 -20.37 26.74 -15.32
N PRO A 475 -19.79 26.95 -14.12
CA PRO A 475 -18.91 25.98 -13.46
C PRO A 475 -19.54 24.61 -13.23
N THR A 476 -20.86 24.57 -13.05
CA THR A 476 -21.61 23.31 -12.85
C THR A 476 -21.62 22.41 -14.09
N ALA A 477 -21.67 22.98 -15.30
CA ALA A 477 -21.54 22.24 -16.55
C ALA A 477 -20.12 21.65 -16.68
N ALA A 478 -19.10 22.46 -16.46
CA ALA A 478 -17.70 22.01 -16.47
C ALA A 478 -17.46 20.86 -15.47
N LEU A 479 -17.96 20.98 -14.23
CA LEU A 479 -17.88 19.91 -13.23
C LEU A 479 -18.58 18.63 -13.71
N SER A 480 -19.79 18.74 -14.26
CA SER A 480 -20.55 17.59 -14.78
C SER A 480 -19.76 16.88 -15.88
N THR A 481 -19.22 17.61 -16.85
CA THR A 481 -18.42 17.09 -17.97
C THR A 481 -17.15 16.41 -17.47
N LEU A 482 -16.42 16.99 -16.51
CA LEU A 482 -15.20 16.42 -15.94
C LEU A 482 -15.49 15.19 -15.07
N VAL A 483 -16.57 15.18 -14.30
CA VAL A 483 -17.00 14.00 -13.52
C VAL A 483 -17.41 12.86 -14.44
N GLN A 484 -18.07 13.15 -15.57
CA GLN A 484 -18.39 12.15 -16.59
C GLN A 484 -17.12 11.58 -17.21
N ALA A 485 -16.12 12.41 -17.54
CA ALA A 485 -14.83 11.96 -18.03
C ALA A 485 -14.11 11.02 -17.03
N SER A 486 -14.20 11.36 -15.73
CA SER A 486 -13.65 10.52 -14.67
C SER A 486 -14.32 9.14 -14.63
N ALA A 487 -15.66 9.10 -14.65
CA ALA A 487 -16.41 7.87 -14.62
C ALA A 487 -16.11 6.94 -15.82
N LEU A 488 -15.86 7.49 -17.00
CA LEU A 488 -15.47 6.73 -18.19
C LEU A 488 -14.13 6.01 -18.03
N LEU A 489 -13.20 6.58 -17.28
CA LEU A 489 -11.86 6.01 -17.09
C LEU A 489 -11.73 5.08 -15.88
N GLU A 490 -12.69 5.08 -14.96
CA GLU A 490 -12.66 4.20 -13.78
C GLU A 490 -12.41 2.71 -14.10
N PRO A 491 -13.03 2.10 -15.14
CA PRO A 491 -12.77 0.70 -15.49
C PRO A 491 -11.35 0.41 -16.00
N ALA A 492 -10.73 1.40 -16.66
CA ALA A 492 -9.37 1.29 -17.20
C ALA A 492 -8.28 1.79 -16.23
N GLY A 493 -8.69 2.38 -15.14
CA GLY A 493 -8.04 3.12 -14.08
C GLY A 493 -6.52 3.11 -14.05
N ARG A 494 -5.92 1.98 -13.70
CA ARG A 494 -4.49 1.86 -13.41
C ARG A 494 -3.58 1.81 -14.64
N SER A 495 -4.12 1.50 -15.81
CA SER A 495 -3.34 1.29 -17.04
C SER A 495 -3.32 2.48 -18.00
N VAL A 496 -3.96 3.61 -17.63
CA VAL A 496 -4.01 4.80 -18.48
C VAL A 496 -2.97 5.84 -18.07
N LEU A 497 -2.22 6.33 -19.04
CA LEU A 497 -1.25 7.39 -18.85
C LEU A 497 -1.90 8.75 -19.21
N LEU A 498 -1.92 9.66 -18.22
CA LEU A 498 -2.63 10.93 -18.32
C LEU A 498 -1.73 12.11 -17.93
N PRO A 499 -1.79 13.26 -18.64
CA PRO A 499 -1.12 14.49 -18.23
C PRO A 499 -1.70 15.05 -16.92
N GLU A 500 -3.02 14.97 -16.77
CA GLU A 500 -3.77 15.23 -15.55
C GLU A 500 -4.98 14.29 -15.54
N THR A 501 -5.49 13.96 -14.36
CA THR A 501 -6.70 13.14 -14.28
C THR A 501 -7.96 14.01 -14.33
N PRO A 502 -9.06 13.53 -14.94
CA PRO A 502 -10.31 14.29 -14.94
C PRO A 502 -10.83 14.53 -13.52
N ALA A 503 -10.58 13.65 -12.58
CA ALA A 503 -10.91 13.85 -11.16
C ALA A 503 -10.10 14.99 -10.52
N ALA A 504 -8.81 15.11 -10.85
CA ALA A 504 -7.97 16.22 -10.38
C ALA A 504 -8.42 17.55 -10.99
N LEU A 505 -8.78 17.58 -12.29
CA LEU A 505 -9.37 18.78 -12.92
C LEU A 505 -10.71 19.15 -12.27
N ALA A 506 -11.60 18.18 -12.04
CA ALA A 506 -12.86 18.41 -11.34
C ALA A 506 -12.62 18.97 -9.92
N ALA A 507 -11.64 18.45 -9.19
CA ALA A 507 -11.29 18.97 -7.86
C ALA A 507 -10.73 20.40 -7.90
N LEU A 508 -9.90 20.73 -8.88
CA LEU A 508 -9.42 22.09 -9.10
C LEU A 508 -10.57 23.05 -9.39
N VAL A 509 -11.47 22.70 -10.30
CA VAL A 509 -12.67 23.50 -10.60
C VAL A 509 -13.56 23.63 -9.37
N ALA A 510 -13.77 22.53 -8.63
CA ALA A 510 -14.56 22.55 -7.40
C ALA A 510 -13.98 23.49 -6.33
N LEU A 511 -12.64 23.52 -6.18
CA LEU A 511 -11.94 24.47 -5.30
C LEU A 511 -12.12 25.92 -5.72
N HIS A 512 -12.19 26.18 -7.04
CA HIS A 512 -12.38 27.54 -7.59
C HIS A 512 -13.82 28.02 -7.51
N CYS A 513 -14.81 27.13 -7.41
CA CYS A 513 -16.24 27.53 -7.33
C CYS A 513 -16.92 27.22 -5.99
N GLY A 514 -16.20 26.55 -5.05
CA GLY A 514 -16.73 26.24 -3.72
C GLY A 514 -17.58 24.96 -3.65
N GLU A 515 -17.58 24.13 -4.70
CA GLU A 515 -18.33 22.86 -4.76
C GLU A 515 -17.48 21.70 -4.24
N LEU A 516 -16.94 21.83 -3.00
CA LEU A 516 -15.91 20.97 -2.44
C LEU A 516 -16.31 19.50 -2.33
N ASP A 517 -17.59 19.20 -2.09
CA ASP A 517 -18.10 17.82 -1.97
C ASP A 517 -18.06 17.06 -3.31
N ILE A 518 -18.22 17.78 -4.43
CA ILE A 518 -18.10 17.20 -5.76
C ILE A 518 -16.65 16.81 -6.03
N GLY A 519 -15.71 17.72 -5.71
CA GLY A 519 -14.28 17.48 -5.85
C GLY A 519 -13.79 16.30 -4.99
N GLU A 520 -14.22 16.23 -3.73
CA GLU A 520 -13.89 15.15 -2.82
C GLU A 520 -14.36 13.80 -3.35
N ARG A 521 -15.64 13.67 -3.69
CA ARG A 521 -16.19 12.43 -4.24
C ARG A 521 -15.52 12.00 -5.55
N ALA A 522 -15.15 12.92 -6.42
CA ALA A 522 -14.43 12.63 -7.66
C ALA A 522 -13.04 12.07 -7.36
N LEU A 523 -12.29 12.66 -6.43
CA LEU A 523 -10.98 12.19 -6.00
C LEU A 523 -11.05 10.83 -5.30
N ASP A 524 -12.03 10.61 -4.43
CA ASP A 524 -12.19 9.34 -3.71
C ASP A 524 -12.44 8.17 -4.67
N ARG A 525 -13.28 8.36 -5.70
CA ARG A 525 -13.49 7.36 -6.75
C ARG A 525 -12.23 7.13 -7.58
N ALA A 526 -11.50 8.18 -7.95
CA ALA A 526 -10.26 8.07 -8.70
C ALA A 526 -9.18 7.32 -7.91
N VAL A 527 -9.08 7.57 -6.59
CA VAL A 527 -8.19 6.83 -5.69
C VAL A 527 -8.60 5.36 -5.59
N ALA A 528 -9.89 5.07 -5.41
CA ALA A 528 -10.40 3.71 -5.35
C ALA A 528 -10.15 2.93 -6.65
N ALA A 529 -10.32 3.57 -7.81
CA ALA A 529 -10.01 3.00 -9.12
C ALA A 529 -8.50 2.92 -9.42
N GLY A 530 -7.65 3.60 -8.64
CA GLY A 530 -6.20 3.71 -8.89
C GLY A 530 -5.88 4.44 -10.18
N LEU A 531 -6.69 5.43 -10.56
CA LEU A 531 -6.60 6.14 -11.86
C LEU A 531 -5.22 6.76 -12.07
N GLY A 532 -4.53 6.35 -13.16
CA GLY A 532 -3.20 6.81 -13.53
C GLY A 532 -2.05 6.20 -12.71
N ALA A 533 -2.33 5.12 -11.97
CA ALA A 533 -1.37 4.33 -11.20
C ALA A 533 -0.54 5.16 -10.17
N THR A 534 0.73 4.84 -10.02
CA THR A 534 1.63 5.50 -9.05
C THR A 534 1.89 6.97 -9.42
N LEU A 535 1.88 7.30 -10.72
CA LEU A 535 2.20 8.64 -11.23
C LEU A 535 1.24 9.71 -10.67
N THR A 536 -0.07 9.43 -10.63
CA THR A 536 -1.09 10.41 -10.22
C THR A 536 -1.59 10.21 -8.77
N ALA A 537 -1.24 9.10 -8.14
CA ALA A 537 -1.72 8.78 -6.78
C ALA A 537 -1.38 9.89 -5.76
N ARG A 538 -0.16 10.47 -5.86
CA ARG A 538 0.26 11.58 -4.99
C ARG A 538 -0.50 12.87 -5.29
N ARG A 539 -0.77 13.12 -6.56
CA ARG A 539 -1.57 14.28 -7.00
C ARG A 539 -2.96 14.28 -6.36
N HIS A 540 -3.66 13.15 -6.41
CA HIS A 540 -4.98 13.01 -5.79
C HIS A 540 -4.93 13.29 -4.29
N ARG A 541 -3.93 12.75 -3.57
CA ARG A 541 -3.76 12.98 -2.13
C ARG A 541 -3.44 14.44 -1.80
N LEU A 542 -2.63 15.12 -2.61
CA LEU A 542 -2.36 16.56 -2.44
C LEU A 542 -3.64 17.40 -2.61
N LEU A 543 -4.47 17.08 -3.59
CA LEU A 543 -5.75 17.77 -3.78
C LEU A 543 -6.76 17.46 -2.67
N GLN A 544 -6.82 16.22 -2.17
CA GLN A 544 -7.60 15.89 -0.97
C GLN A 544 -7.11 16.66 0.26
N ALA A 545 -5.78 16.77 0.46
CA ALA A 545 -5.22 17.60 1.52
C ALA A 545 -5.58 19.09 1.35
N TRP A 546 -5.66 19.57 0.11
CA TRP A 546 -6.12 20.94 -0.18
C TRP A 546 -7.58 21.16 0.23
N LEU A 547 -8.47 20.24 -0.12
CA LEU A 547 -9.88 20.27 0.31
C LEU A 547 -10.01 20.28 1.84
N LEU A 548 -9.23 19.46 2.55
CA LEU A 548 -9.17 19.46 4.01
C LEU A 548 -8.70 20.82 4.56
N MET A 549 -7.66 21.41 3.98
CA MET A 549 -7.10 22.68 4.41
C MET A 549 -8.11 23.82 4.27
N VAL A 550 -8.81 23.95 3.15
CA VAL A 550 -9.79 25.01 2.95
C VAL A 550 -11.01 24.86 3.85
N ARG A 551 -11.43 23.63 4.15
CA ARG A 551 -12.47 23.32 5.14
C ARG A 551 -12.06 23.59 6.60
N GLY A 552 -10.84 24.06 6.85
CA GLY A 552 -10.34 24.38 8.19
C GLY A 552 -9.77 23.16 8.95
N ARG A 553 -9.65 21.99 8.32
CA ARG A 553 -9.05 20.76 8.89
C ARG A 553 -7.53 20.72 8.65
N ALA A 554 -6.84 21.80 9.06
CA ALA A 554 -5.42 22.01 8.75
C ALA A 554 -4.49 20.94 9.32
N THR A 555 -4.80 20.39 10.49
CA THR A 555 -4.02 19.30 11.11
C THR A 555 -4.07 18.02 10.29
N GLU A 556 -5.24 17.65 9.79
CA GLU A 556 -5.42 16.46 8.95
C GLU A 556 -4.78 16.66 7.57
N ALA A 557 -4.91 17.87 7.00
CA ALA A 557 -4.22 18.23 5.77
C ALA A 557 -2.69 18.10 5.91
N ALA A 558 -2.12 18.56 7.03
CA ALA A 558 -0.69 18.44 7.31
C ALA A 558 -0.26 16.97 7.51
N ALA A 559 -1.08 16.15 8.18
CA ALA A 559 -0.80 14.72 8.33
C ALA A 559 -0.80 14.00 6.98
N GLN A 560 -1.77 14.30 6.11
CA GLN A 560 -1.82 13.72 4.77
C GLN A 560 -0.64 14.18 3.89
N LEU A 561 -0.26 15.46 3.96
CA LEU A 561 0.92 15.98 3.27
C LEU A 561 2.20 15.26 3.71
N ALA A 562 2.36 14.99 5.01
CA ALA A 562 3.52 14.26 5.53
C ALA A 562 3.63 12.85 4.92
N THR A 563 2.52 12.14 4.72
CA THR A 563 2.53 10.81 4.08
C THR A 563 2.94 10.87 2.61
N VAL A 564 2.57 11.94 1.90
CA VAL A 564 2.96 12.14 0.48
C VAL A 564 4.44 12.48 0.36
N ALA A 565 4.96 13.31 1.27
CA ALA A 565 6.35 13.78 1.25
C ALA A 565 7.38 12.69 1.59
N THR A 566 7.00 11.66 2.36
CA THR A 566 7.90 10.56 2.79
C THR A 566 8.04 9.43 1.77
N GLY A 567 7.47 9.55 0.58
CA GLY A 567 7.56 8.53 -0.47
C GLY A 567 9.00 8.33 -0.98
N PRO A 568 9.31 7.12 -1.54
CA PRO A 568 10.67 6.75 -1.96
C PRO A 568 11.17 7.53 -3.19
N VAL A 569 10.26 8.11 -3.97
CA VAL A 569 10.58 8.90 -5.18
C VAL A 569 10.28 10.37 -4.89
N PRO A 570 11.16 11.32 -5.28
CA PRO A 570 10.89 12.76 -5.15
C PRO A 570 9.59 13.16 -5.86
N LEU A 571 8.97 14.26 -5.41
CA LEU A 571 7.84 14.85 -6.10
C LEU A 571 8.32 15.55 -7.38
N GLU A 572 7.60 15.35 -8.47
CA GLU A 572 7.81 16.11 -9.70
C GLU A 572 7.38 17.57 -9.53
N SER A 573 7.88 18.46 -10.38
CA SER A 573 7.73 19.91 -10.26
C SER A 573 6.27 20.37 -10.05
N ARG A 574 5.31 19.78 -10.78
CA ARG A 574 3.88 20.09 -10.66
C ARG A 574 3.32 19.77 -9.26
N ASP A 575 3.69 18.64 -8.69
CA ASP A 575 3.20 18.21 -7.38
C ASP A 575 3.98 18.89 -6.25
N LEU A 576 5.26 19.22 -6.48
CA LEU A 576 6.11 19.93 -5.53
C LEU A 576 5.56 21.32 -5.22
N ILE A 577 5.08 22.06 -6.23
CA ILE A 577 4.50 23.40 -6.02
C ILE A 577 3.22 23.34 -5.16
N PHE A 578 2.37 22.31 -5.34
CA PHE A 578 1.20 22.07 -4.50
C PHE A 578 1.57 21.65 -3.07
N ALA A 579 2.56 20.79 -2.91
CA ALA A 579 3.04 20.36 -1.59
C ALA A 579 3.62 21.55 -0.80
N ALA A 580 4.42 22.38 -1.43
CA ALA A 580 4.99 23.59 -0.82
C ALA A 580 3.88 24.59 -0.41
N ALA A 581 2.87 24.76 -1.24
CA ALA A 581 1.75 25.66 -0.93
C ALA A 581 0.88 25.12 0.22
N LEU A 582 0.65 23.81 0.27
CA LEU A 582 -0.05 23.15 1.39
C LEU A 582 0.71 23.30 2.71
N GLU A 583 2.04 23.17 2.67
CA GLU A 583 2.88 23.39 3.85
C GLU A 583 2.73 24.80 4.39
N LEU A 584 2.82 25.80 3.52
CA LEU A 584 2.63 27.20 3.90
C LEU A 584 1.20 27.48 4.37
N GLY A 585 0.20 26.97 3.64
CA GLY A 585 -1.21 27.17 3.96
C GLY A 585 -1.61 26.56 5.30
N THR A 586 -1.10 25.36 5.62
CA THR A 586 -1.34 24.69 6.91
C THR A 586 -0.58 25.38 8.05
N ALA A 587 0.70 25.74 7.86
CA ALA A 587 1.48 26.50 8.84
C ALA A 587 0.84 27.84 9.16
N ARG A 588 0.34 28.56 8.13
CA ARG A 588 -0.37 29.83 8.30
C ARG A 588 -1.65 29.68 9.11
N ARG A 589 -2.46 28.66 8.84
CA ARG A 589 -3.73 28.41 9.53
C ARG A 589 -3.55 27.93 10.95
N ASN A 590 -2.46 27.23 11.22
CA ASN A 590 -2.04 26.80 12.56
C ASN A 590 -1.27 27.88 13.32
N SER A 591 -1.01 29.06 12.70
CA SER A 591 -0.21 30.13 13.27
C SER A 591 1.24 29.73 13.63
N ASP A 592 1.80 28.74 12.94
CA ASP A 592 3.18 28.27 13.12
C ASP A 592 4.13 29.09 12.26
N LEU A 593 4.67 30.18 12.83
CA LEU A 593 5.59 31.07 12.12
C LEU A 593 6.94 30.39 11.77
N PRO A 594 7.57 29.61 12.66
CA PRO A 594 8.77 28.87 12.31
C PRO A 594 8.59 27.89 11.13
N ALA A 595 7.47 27.14 11.09
CA ALA A 595 7.15 26.28 9.95
C ALA A 595 6.90 27.09 8.68
N LEU A 596 6.22 28.24 8.78
CA LEU A 596 6.02 29.14 7.64
C LEU A 596 7.33 29.63 7.05
N GLN A 597 8.30 30.03 7.88
CA GLN A 597 9.62 30.47 7.44
C GLN A 597 10.39 29.34 6.73
N ARG A 598 10.46 28.16 7.33
CA ARG A 598 11.10 26.99 6.70
C ARG A 598 10.44 26.57 5.40
N GLY A 599 9.10 26.57 5.36
CA GLY A 599 8.34 26.24 4.17
C GLY A 599 8.52 27.24 3.03
N TRP A 600 8.74 28.52 3.38
CA TRP A 600 8.96 29.59 2.39
C TRP A 600 10.23 29.36 1.55
N GLU A 601 11.32 28.86 2.14
CA GLU A 601 12.54 28.52 1.39
C GLU A 601 12.25 27.50 0.28
N ARG A 602 11.49 26.45 0.60
CA ARG A 602 11.07 25.44 -0.37
C ARG A 602 10.08 25.95 -1.41
N ALA A 603 9.18 26.83 -1.01
CA ALA A 603 8.21 27.45 -1.92
C ALA A 603 8.90 28.33 -2.97
N ARG A 604 9.93 29.08 -2.57
CA ARG A 604 10.75 29.87 -3.50
C ARG A 604 11.42 29.00 -4.56
N GLU A 605 11.97 27.85 -4.16
CA GLU A 605 12.55 26.90 -5.09
C GLU A 605 11.49 26.29 -6.03
N ALA A 606 10.32 25.93 -5.49
CA ALA A 606 9.24 25.33 -6.25
C ALA A 606 8.69 26.29 -7.32
N VAL A 607 8.52 27.58 -7.00
CA VAL A 607 8.00 28.58 -7.94
C VAL A 607 8.96 28.88 -9.10
N VAL A 608 10.28 28.78 -8.85
CA VAL A 608 11.30 28.96 -9.90
C VAL A 608 11.32 27.78 -10.86
N ARG A 609 11.05 26.57 -10.33
CA ARG A 609 11.10 25.33 -11.13
C ARG A 609 9.89 25.06 -11.98
N HIS A 610 8.74 25.69 -11.67
CA HIS A 610 7.49 25.44 -12.37
C HIS A 610 6.97 26.74 -12.99
N PRO A 611 6.85 26.83 -14.33
CA PRO A 611 6.25 27.99 -15.00
C PRO A 611 4.80 28.21 -14.51
N VAL A 612 4.38 29.48 -14.51
CA VAL A 612 3.00 29.82 -14.16
C VAL A 612 2.05 29.31 -15.24
N ASP A 613 1.10 28.49 -14.83
CA ASP A 613 0.01 28.00 -15.66
C ASP A 613 -1.35 28.12 -14.96
N LEU A 614 -2.43 27.82 -15.69
CA LEU A 614 -3.79 27.91 -15.15
C LEU A 614 -4.03 27.04 -13.93
N PHE A 615 -3.37 25.89 -13.83
CA PHE A 615 -3.59 24.90 -12.77
C PHE A 615 -2.82 25.21 -11.48
N THR A 616 -1.89 26.16 -11.50
CA THR A 616 -1.03 26.53 -10.36
C THR A 616 -1.42 27.84 -9.68
N LEU A 617 -2.56 28.45 -10.07
CA LEU A 617 -3.04 29.72 -9.49
C LEU A 617 -3.35 29.62 -7.99
N LEU A 618 -3.89 28.46 -7.50
CA LEU A 618 -4.12 28.24 -6.08
C LEU A 618 -2.83 28.21 -5.26
N PRO A 619 -1.79 27.43 -5.62
CA PRO A 619 -0.48 27.52 -5.00
C PRO A 619 0.11 28.93 -4.98
N LEU A 620 0.06 29.63 -6.11
CA LEU A 620 0.56 31.00 -6.22
C LEU A 620 -0.13 31.96 -5.27
N GLY A 621 -1.46 31.80 -5.08
CA GLY A 621 -2.23 32.57 -4.12
C GLY A 621 -1.77 32.34 -2.67
N GLU A 622 -1.54 31.09 -2.24
CA GLU A 622 -1.03 30.80 -0.90
C GLU A 622 0.41 31.31 -0.72
N PHE A 623 1.25 31.27 -1.76
CA PHE A 623 2.59 31.85 -1.74
C PHE A 623 2.53 33.37 -1.55
N ALA A 624 1.62 34.08 -2.24
CA ALA A 624 1.45 35.51 -2.10
C ALA A 624 1.08 35.90 -0.66
N ILE A 625 0.17 35.18 -0.02
CA ILE A 625 -0.21 35.42 1.38
C ILE A 625 0.96 35.15 2.32
N ALA A 626 1.69 34.05 2.11
CA ALA A 626 2.83 33.69 2.95
C ALA A 626 3.98 34.70 2.81
N ALA A 627 4.32 35.09 1.58
CA ALA A 627 5.35 36.08 1.28
C ALA A 627 5.02 37.45 1.89
N ALA A 628 3.75 37.89 1.79
CA ALA A 628 3.30 39.14 2.42
C ALA A 628 3.45 39.10 3.95
N ARG A 629 3.14 37.97 4.60
CA ARG A 629 3.32 37.80 6.05
C ARG A 629 4.79 37.83 6.48
N LEU A 630 5.71 37.39 5.60
CA LEU A 630 7.14 37.39 5.84
C LEU A 630 7.86 38.70 5.37
N GLY A 631 7.16 39.61 4.71
CA GLY A 631 7.72 40.84 4.16
C GLY A 631 8.49 40.64 2.84
N GLU A 632 8.22 39.55 2.12
CA GLU A 632 8.92 39.18 0.88
C GLU A 632 8.03 39.17 -0.37
N LEU A 633 6.88 39.86 -0.34
CA LEU A 633 5.88 39.83 -1.42
C LEU A 633 6.47 40.28 -2.77
N ASP A 634 7.42 41.21 -2.77
CA ASP A 634 8.02 41.78 -4.00
C ASP A 634 8.81 40.70 -4.79
N ARG A 635 9.26 39.63 -4.14
CA ARG A 635 9.92 38.51 -4.83
C ARG A 635 8.96 37.69 -5.70
N LEU A 636 7.66 37.75 -5.41
CA LEU A 636 6.62 37.07 -6.21
C LEU A 636 6.01 37.96 -7.31
N ALA A 637 6.34 39.26 -7.35
CA ALA A 637 5.77 40.20 -8.29
C ALA A 637 5.87 39.75 -9.77
N PRO A 638 7.02 39.18 -10.26
CA PRO A 638 7.12 38.65 -11.62
C PRO A 638 6.08 37.56 -11.90
N TYR A 639 5.98 36.57 -11.02
CA TYR A 639 5.07 35.39 -11.20
C TYR A 639 3.60 35.80 -11.10
N LEU A 640 3.27 36.75 -10.23
CA LEU A 640 1.91 37.36 -10.17
C LEU A 640 1.62 38.17 -11.43
N GLY A 641 2.64 38.78 -12.05
CA GLY A 641 2.56 39.40 -13.36
C GLY A 641 2.23 38.40 -14.45
N GLU A 642 3.01 37.31 -14.54
CA GLU A 642 2.77 36.23 -15.48
C GLU A 642 1.38 35.60 -15.35
N ALA A 643 0.89 35.41 -14.12
CA ALA A 643 -0.47 34.92 -13.86
C ALA A 643 -1.55 35.87 -14.39
N ARG A 644 -1.39 37.19 -14.20
CA ARG A 644 -2.32 38.20 -14.74
C ARG A 644 -2.31 38.21 -16.27
N ASP A 645 -1.12 38.14 -16.88
CA ASP A 645 -0.98 38.09 -18.34
C ASP A 645 -1.58 36.81 -18.93
N LEU A 646 -1.41 35.67 -18.24
CA LEU A 646 -2.04 34.38 -18.59
C LEU A 646 -3.58 34.51 -18.55
N LEU A 647 -4.13 35.05 -17.46
CA LEU A 647 -5.58 35.23 -17.30
C LEU A 647 -6.15 36.24 -18.32
N ALA A 648 -5.42 37.30 -18.63
CA ALA A 648 -5.80 38.27 -19.68
C ALA A 648 -5.87 37.59 -21.07
N ARG A 649 -4.91 36.76 -21.43
CA ARG A 649 -4.94 35.93 -22.68
C ARG A 649 -6.16 35.01 -22.73
N LEU A 650 -6.62 34.52 -21.61
CA LEU A 650 -7.80 33.65 -21.47
C LEU A 650 -9.12 34.44 -21.43
N GLY A 651 -9.10 35.79 -21.51
CA GLY A 651 -10.28 36.65 -21.41
C GLY A 651 -10.74 36.90 -19.96
N ASN A 652 -9.86 36.76 -18.97
CA ASN A 652 -10.11 36.94 -17.55
C ASN A 652 -11.32 36.13 -17.04
N PRO A 653 -11.32 34.81 -17.20
CA PRO A 653 -12.44 33.97 -16.79
C PRO A 653 -12.68 34.06 -15.29
N ALA A 654 -13.87 34.43 -14.87
CA ALA A 654 -14.23 34.73 -13.49
C ALA A 654 -13.96 33.57 -12.55
N LEU A 655 -14.11 32.31 -13.01
CA LEU A 655 -13.82 31.12 -12.23
C LEU A 655 -12.37 31.10 -11.72
N TRP A 656 -11.42 31.46 -12.59
CA TRP A 656 -9.97 31.33 -12.30
C TRP A 656 -9.40 32.63 -11.68
N THR A 657 -9.92 33.79 -12.08
CA THR A 657 -9.44 35.07 -11.56
C THR A 657 -9.87 35.34 -10.12
N THR A 658 -11.08 34.93 -9.74
CA THR A 658 -11.66 35.25 -8.43
C THR A 658 -10.86 34.72 -7.24
N PRO A 659 -10.44 33.44 -7.18
CA PRO A 659 -9.63 32.92 -6.06
C PRO A 659 -8.25 33.58 -5.97
N LEU A 660 -7.64 33.94 -7.12
CA LEU A 660 -6.37 34.65 -7.14
C LEU A 660 -6.51 36.05 -6.58
N HIS A 661 -7.55 36.83 -7.00
CA HIS A 661 -7.83 38.16 -6.45
C HIS A 661 -8.12 38.08 -4.96
N TRP A 662 -8.88 37.08 -4.48
CA TRP A 662 -9.10 36.84 -3.06
C TRP A 662 -7.78 36.64 -2.27
N SER A 663 -6.86 35.85 -2.79
CA SER A 663 -5.54 35.62 -2.16
C SER A 663 -4.67 36.88 -2.20
N CYS A 664 -4.64 37.58 -3.34
CA CYS A 664 -3.90 38.83 -3.49
C CYS A 664 -4.46 39.98 -2.61
N LEU A 665 -5.78 40.02 -2.40
CA LEU A 665 -6.39 40.93 -1.43
C LEU A 665 -5.82 40.70 -0.02
N HIS A 666 -5.79 39.44 0.41
CA HIS A 666 -5.21 39.11 1.72
C HIS A 666 -3.72 39.41 1.79
N ALA A 667 -2.95 39.18 0.71
CA ALA A 667 -1.54 39.54 0.64
C ALA A 667 -1.37 41.09 0.73
N ALA A 668 -2.18 41.86 0.03
CA ALA A 668 -2.14 43.33 0.08
C ALA A 668 -2.48 43.87 1.48
N ILE A 669 -3.48 43.28 2.15
CA ILE A 669 -3.82 43.62 3.55
C ILE A 669 -2.63 43.34 4.49
N LEU A 670 -1.95 42.18 4.35
CA LEU A 670 -0.82 41.82 5.19
C LEU A 670 0.44 42.61 4.92
N ALA A 671 0.61 43.10 3.68
CA ALA A 671 1.72 43.96 3.28
C ALA A 671 1.43 45.46 3.52
N ASP A 672 0.28 45.80 4.14
CA ASP A 672 -0.16 47.19 4.39
C ASP A 672 -0.21 48.07 3.11
N ARG A 673 -0.80 47.51 2.03
CA ARG A 673 -0.96 48.18 0.72
C ARG A 673 -2.44 48.46 0.42
N PRO A 674 -3.06 49.51 1.03
CA PRO A 674 -4.50 49.71 0.94
C PRO A 674 -4.99 49.99 -0.49
N ALA A 675 -4.24 50.73 -1.32
CA ALA A 675 -4.60 50.99 -2.70
C ALA A 675 -4.70 49.71 -3.53
N VAL A 676 -3.74 48.78 -3.36
CA VAL A 676 -3.74 47.47 -4.04
C VAL A 676 -4.90 46.60 -3.53
N ALA A 677 -5.21 46.67 -2.22
CA ALA A 677 -6.36 45.97 -1.65
C ALA A 677 -7.67 46.42 -2.28
N ASP A 678 -7.85 47.75 -2.48
CA ASP A 678 -9.03 48.34 -3.14
C ASP A 678 -9.15 47.89 -4.61
N GLU A 679 -8.03 47.78 -5.35
CA GLU A 679 -8.03 47.24 -6.72
C GLU A 679 -8.55 45.78 -6.76
N HIS A 680 -8.11 44.95 -5.82
CA HIS A 680 -8.59 43.58 -5.75
C HIS A 680 -10.04 43.46 -5.31
N VAL A 681 -10.53 44.33 -4.41
CA VAL A 681 -11.95 44.39 -4.05
C VAL A 681 -12.78 44.81 -5.25
N ALA A 682 -12.34 45.79 -6.02
CA ALA A 682 -13.04 46.22 -7.25
C ALA A 682 -13.10 45.07 -8.29
N ALA A 683 -12.03 44.34 -8.46
CA ALA A 683 -12.01 43.18 -9.36
C ALA A 683 -12.95 42.04 -8.88
N LEU A 684 -13.00 41.79 -7.57
CA LEU A 684 -13.94 40.80 -6.99
C LEU A 684 -15.40 41.28 -7.16
N ALA A 685 -15.68 42.58 -6.99
CA ALA A 685 -17.00 43.15 -7.20
C ALA A 685 -17.46 43.05 -8.68
N ALA A 686 -16.55 43.21 -9.63
CA ALA A 686 -16.83 43.03 -11.06
C ALA A 686 -17.19 41.59 -11.42
N ALA A 687 -16.68 40.62 -10.69
CA ALA A 687 -16.96 39.19 -10.87
C ALA A 687 -18.28 38.73 -10.21
N THR A 688 -18.94 39.62 -9.44
CA THR A 688 -20.22 39.30 -8.77
C THR A 688 -21.28 38.89 -9.80
N GLY A 689 -21.99 37.81 -9.56
CA GLY A 689 -23.02 37.28 -10.48
C GLY A 689 -22.58 36.15 -11.39
N HIS A 690 -21.27 35.93 -11.59
CA HIS A 690 -20.80 34.78 -12.38
C HIS A 690 -20.94 33.45 -11.63
N THR A 691 -20.63 33.48 -10.33
CA THR A 691 -20.75 32.31 -9.48
C THR A 691 -21.17 32.68 -8.06
N ARG A 692 -21.76 31.72 -7.32
CA ARG A 692 -22.01 31.90 -5.87
C ARG A 692 -20.72 32.23 -5.12
N TYR A 693 -19.62 31.56 -5.48
CA TYR A 693 -18.30 31.80 -4.89
C TYR A 693 -17.87 33.25 -5.08
N ALA A 694 -17.94 33.79 -6.30
CA ALA A 694 -17.57 35.17 -6.62
C ALA A 694 -18.40 36.18 -5.83
N SER A 695 -19.71 35.98 -5.74
CA SER A 695 -20.59 36.83 -4.95
C SER A 695 -20.24 36.87 -3.47
N VAL A 696 -19.95 35.72 -2.89
CA VAL A 696 -19.58 35.59 -1.47
C VAL A 696 -18.23 36.25 -1.17
N VAL A 697 -17.20 35.99 -1.99
CA VAL A 697 -15.87 36.57 -1.73
C VAL A 697 -15.81 38.04 -2.02
N ALA A 698 -16.63 38.55 -2.95
CA ALA A 698 -16.79 39.99 -3.20
C ALA A 698 -17.38 40.72 -1.98
N ALA A 699 -18.49 40.17 -1.42
CA ALA A 699 -19.10 40.72 -0.20
C ALA A 699 -18.14 40.67 1.00
N ALA A 700 -17.40 39.57 1.12
CA ALA A 700 -16.42 39.42 2.18
C ALA A 700 -15.21 40.34 2.01
N GLY A 701 -14.72 40.57 0.79
CA GLY A 701 -13.63 41.49 0.49
C GLY A 701 -13.99 42.93 0.84
N GLN A 702 -15.19 43.35 0.46
CA GLN A 702 -15.72 44.66 0.85
C GLN A 702 -15.78 44.80 2.39
N SER A 703 -16.33 43.79 3.09
CA SER A 703 -16.42 43.80 4.55
C SER A 703 -15.01 43.80 5.21
N TRP A 704 -14.01 43.11 4.66
CA TRP A 704 -12.63 43.17 5.14
C TRP A 704 -12.05 44.59 5.10
N VAL A 705 -12.17 45.29 3.96
CA VAL A 705 -11.61 46.63 3.81
C VAL A 705 -12.34 47.63 4.70
N GLU A 706 -13.67 47.55 4.81
CA GLU A 706 -14.46 48.38 5.73
C GLU A 706 -14.04 48.18 7.19
N VAL A 707 -13.93 46.92 7.63
CA VAL A 707 -13.47 46.54 8.99
C VAL A 707 -12.07 47.08 9.28
N LEU A 708 -11.16 47.06 8.32
CA LEU A 708 -9.80 47.59 8.46
C LEU A 708 -9.79 49.11 8.58
N ARG A 709 -10.74 49.81 7.95
CA ARG A 709 -10.96 51.27 8.05
C ARG A 709 -11.71 51.69 9.32
N GLY A 710 -12.07 50.72 10.18
CA GLY A 710 -12.80 50.97 11.43
C GLY A 710 -14.33 51.06 11.28
N VAL A 711 -14.85 50.77 10.09
CA VAL A 711 -16.28 50.70 9.85
C VAL A 711 -16.76 49.27 9.98
N VAL A 712 -17.46 48.97 11.09
CA VAL A 712 -17.92 47.57 11.38
C VAL A 712 -19.46 47.57 11.39
N ASP A 713 -20.04 46.98 10.35
CA ASP A 713 -21.45 46.59 10.34
C ASP A 713 -21.56 45.10 10.75
N PRO A 714 -22.07 44.81 11.97
CA PRO A 714 -22.05 43.42 12.48
C PRO A 714 -22.92 42.46 11.65
N VAL A 715 -24.03 42.95 11.07
CA VAL A 715 -24.95 42.14 10.25
C VAL A 715 -24.30 41.75 8.94
N ARG A 716 -23.68 42.71 8.26
CA ARG A 716 -22.98 42.48 6.98
C ARG A 716 -21.77 41.54 7.18
N VAL A 717 -20.98 41.78 8.23
CA VAL A 717 -19.83 40.96 8.56
C VAL A 717 -20.24 39.52 8.90
N GLU A 718 -21.29 39.33 9.68
CA GLU A 718 -21.80 37.99 10.02
C GLU A 718 -22.32 37.28 8.77
N ALA A 719 -23.08 37.96 7.91
CA ALA A 719 -23.56 37.41 6.64
C ALA A 719 -22.40 37.00 5.72
N ALA A 720 -21.37 37.83 5.59
CA ALA A 720 -20.18 37.57 4.80
C ALA A 720 -19.36 36.39 5.38
N ALA A 721 -19.18 36.31 6.70
CA ALA A 721 -18.45 35.23 7.37
C ALA A 721 -19.16 33.88 7.22
N ARG A 722 -20.51 33.87 7.36
CA ARG A 722 -21.33 32.67 7.10
C ARG A 722 -21.32 32.28 5.63
N GLY A 723 -21.33 33.24 4.73
CA GLY A 723 -21.20 33.05 3.29
C GLY A 723 -19.89 32.35 2.95
N LEU A 724 -18.74 32.81 3.47
CA LEU A 724 -17.43 32.19 3.31
C LEU A 724 -17.42 30.75 3.83
N HIS A 725 -17.99 30.48 4.99
CA HIS A 725 -18.14 29.15 5.53
C HIS A 725 -18.97 28.23 4.61
N GLY A 726 -20.08 28.79 4.04
CA GLY A 726 -20.97 28.06 3.14
C GLY A 726 -20.37 27.68 1.78
N ILE A 727 -19.23 28.27 1.39
CA ILE A 727 -18.43 27.89 0.21
C ILE A 727 -17.15 27.17 0.58
N GLY A 728 -17.01 26.72 1.85
CA GLY A 728 -15.88 25.94 2.34
C GLY A 728 -14.68 26.76 2.84
N LEU A 729 -14.69 28.10 2.77
CA LEU A 729 -13.65 28.97 3.31
C LEU A 729 -13.86 29.23 4.82
N CYS A 730 -13.93 28.11 5.58
CA CYS A 730 -14.31 28.16 7.00
C CYS A 730 -13.36 28.98 7.87
N TRP A 731 -12.06 28.84 7.63
CA TRP A 731 -11.04 29.59 8.37
C TRP A 731 -11.11 31.10 8.08
N ASP A 732 -11.32 31.48 6.82
CA ASP A 732 -11.40 32.89 6.41
C ASP A 732 -12.67 33.58 6.97
N GLY A 733 -13.81 32.87 7.01
CA GLY A 733 -15.03 33.34 7.64
C GLY A 733 -14.86 33.61 9.13
N ALA A 734 -14.28 32.66 9.87
CA ALA A 734 -14.01 32.81 11.30
C ALA A 734 -13.03 33.99 11.58
N ARG A 735 -12.04 34.15 10.70
CA ARG A 735 -11.05 35.25 10.81
C ARG A 735 -11.68 36.60 10.55
N LEU A 736 -12.56 36.77 9.57
CA LEU A 736 -13.28 38.01 9.29
C LEU A 736 -14.11 38.42 10.51
N ALA A 737 -14.95 37.52 11.02
CA ALA A 737 -15.76 37.76 12.22
C ALA A 737 -14.92 38.14 13.45
N GLY A 738 -13.81 37.42 13.67
CA GLY A 738 -12.87 37.70 14.76
C GLY A 738 -12.20 39.09 14.64
N GLN A 739 -11.78 39.46 13.45
CA GLN A 739 -11.17 40.79 13.21
C GLN A 739 -12.16 41.95 13.39
N ALA A 740 -13.40 41.78 12.91
CA ALA A 740 -14.45 42.75 13.13
C ALA A 740 -14.80 42.91 14.62
N ALA A 741 -14.85 41.81 15.37
CA ALA A 741 -15.08 41.81 16.82
C ALA A 741 -14.01 42.60 17.59
N ILE A 742 -12.75 42.56 17.14
CA ILE A 742 -11.66 43.30 17.78
C ILE A 742 -11.74 44.82 17.50
N ARG A 743 -12.29 45.20 16.35
CA ARG A 743 -12.31 46.61 15.87
C ARG A 743 -13.59 47.35 16.18
N THR A 744 -14.66 46.68 16.56
CA THR A 744 -15.90 47.35 16.97
C THR A 744 -15.81 47.89 18.40
N SER A 745 -16.36 49.09 18.61
CA SER A 745 -16.52 49.68 19.93
C SER A 745 -17.83 49.26 20.59
N ASP A 746 -18.78 48.67 19.82
CA ASP A 746 -20.06 48.18 20.35
C ASP A 746 -19.90 46.83 21.02
N ARG A 747 -20.16 46.75 22.32
CA ARG A 747 -20.03 45.52 23.14
C ARG A 747 -20.98 44.43 22.69
N LYS A 748 -22.18 44.77 22.21
CA LYS A 748 -23.16 43.77 21.76
C LYS A 748 -22.70 43.17 20.42
N ALA A 749 -22.27 44.01 19.50
CA ALA A 749 -21.70 43.62 18.22
C ALA A 749 -20.45 42.73 18.41
N MET A 750 -19.55 43.12 19.33
CA MET A 750 -18.37 42.35 19.68
C MET A 750 -18.74 40.94 20.10
N THR A 751 -19.72 40.78 21.02
CA THR A 751 -20.15 39.49 21.54
C THR A 751 -20.73 38.62 20.42
N THR A 752 -21.63 39.19 19.59
CA THR A 752 -22.24 38.48 18.44
C THR A 752 -21.20 37.98 17.46
N LEU A 753 -20.22 38.81 17.08
CA LEU A 753 -19.18 38.48 16.12
C LEU A 753 -18.18 37.45 16.69
N LEU A 754 -17.87 37.50 17.98
CA LEU A 754 -17.05 36.47 18.65
C LEU A 754 -17.77 35.12 18.71
N ASP A 755 -19.06 35.09 18.96
CA ASP A 755 -19.87 33.88 18.97
C ASP A 755 -19.97 33.29 17.56
N CYS A 756 -20.15 34.15 16.55
CA CYS A 756 -20.08 33.79 15.14
C CYS A 756 -18.71 33.14 14.80
N ALA A 757 -17.60 33.76 15.16
CA ALA A 757 -16.26 33.24 14.90
C ALA A 757 -16.04 31.89 15.57
N ARG A 758 -16.48 31.68 16.81
CA ARG A 758 -16.39 30.40 17.56
C ARG A 758 -17.23 29.32 16.88
N MET A 759 -18.44 29.63 16.49
CA MET A 759 -19.34 28.69 15.80
C MET A 759 -18.73 28.20 14.48
N LEU A 760 -18.19 29.13 13.68
CA LEU A 760 -17.53 28.81 12.40
C LEU A 760 -16.23 28.02 12.56
N GLN A 761 -15.61 28.01 13.75
CA GLN A 761 -14.47 27.16 14.11
C GLN A 761 -14.88 25.79 14.66
N GLY A 762 -16.18 25.44 14.67
CA GLY A 762 -16.68 24.17 15.19
C GLY A 762 -16.63 24.06 16.72
N ARG A 763 -16.48 25.18 17.46
CA ARG A 763 -16.56 25.20 18.93
C ARG A 763 -17.98 25.58 19.35
N PRO A 764 -18.71 24.74 20.13
CA PRO A 764 -20.07 25.05 20.54
C PRO A 764 -20.13 26.38 21.29
N ALA A 765 -21.08 27.23 20.89
CA ALA A 765 -21.42 28.48 21.60
C ALA A 765 -21.95 28.10 23.00
N GLY A 766 -21.20 28.39 24.06
CA GLY A 766 -21.73 28.25 25.42
C GLY A 766 -20.91 27.51 26.45
N ALA A 767 -19.66 27.23 26.26
CA ALA A 767 -18.80 26.78 27.36
C ALA A 767 -18.33 27.97 28.24
N LYS A 768 -19.30 28.57 28.98
CA LYS A 768 -18.99 29.29 30.22
C LYS A 768 -18.52 28.23 31.22
N GLY A 769 -17.36 28.49 31.83
CA GLY A 769 -16.78 27.63 32.87
C GLY A 769 -17.83 27.12 33.86
N GLY A 770 -17.99 25.83 33.93
CA GLY A 770 -18.92 25.20 34.87
C GLY A 770 -18.68 23.71 34.90
N THR A 771 -18.08 23.28 36.01
CA THR A 771 -18.23 21.99 36.67
C THR A 771 -17.96 20.70 35.85
N ARG A 772 -16.92 20.05 36.32
CA ARG A 772 -16.56 18.65 36.16
C ARG A 772 -17.76 17.71 36.36
N PRO A 773 -18.09 16.80 35.48
CA PRO A 773 -18.95 15.67 35.81
C PRO A 773 -18.08 14.56 36.41
N THR A 774 -18.41 14.24 37.67
CA THR A 774 -18.10 12.96 38.28
C THR A 774 -19.00 11.89 37.69
N GLY A 775 -18.41 10.80 37.20
CA GLY A 775 -19.15 9.64 36.71
C GLY A 775 -18.23 8.56 36.18
N THR A 776 -17.91 7.66 37.09
CA THR A 776 -17.35 6.31 36.99
C THR A 776 -17.55 5.58 35.64
N GLY A 777 -16.44 4.97 35.16
CA GLY A 777 -16.49 3.75 34.39
C GLY A 777 -15.45 3.65 33.25
N ALA A 778 -14.45 2.85 33.50
CA ALA A 778 -13.45 2.20 32.66
C ALA A 778 -12.03 2.74 32.85
N ALA A 779 -11.40 2.16 33.87
CA ALA A 779 -9.95 2.18 34.04
C ALA A 779 -9.27 1.26 33.03
N GLN A 780 -8.05 1.64 32.77
CA GLN A 780 -6.84 0.85 32.52
C GLN A 780 -6.18 1.11 31.17
N VAL A 781 -4.96 1.49 31.39
CA VAL A 781 -3.67 1.37 30.73
C VAL A 781 -3.16 2.67 30.11
N ALA A 782 -2.35 3.38 30.86
CA ALA A 782 -1.07 3.95 30.44
C ALA A 782 -0.44 4.70 31.62
N ASP A 783 0.26 3.95 32.44
CA ASP A 783 1.26 4.48 33.36
C ASP A 783 2.59 4.55 32.60
N ALA A 784 3.06 5.74 32.28
CA ALA A 784 4.48 6.03 32.07
C ALA A 784 4.74 7.55 32.00
N ILE A 785 5.36 8.04 33.06
CA ILE A 785 6.17 9.27 33.16
C ILE A 785 5.40 10.59 33.10
N ALA A 786 4.87 10.95 34.23
CA ALA A 786 4.47 12.32 34.54
C ALA A 786 5.71 13.20 34.79
N VAL A 787 5.98 14.11 33.85
CA VAL A 787 6.75 15.31 34.11
C VAL A 787 5.78 16.42 34.49
N PRO A 788 6.05 17.26 35.49
CA PRO A 788 5.08 18.22 36.04
C PRO A 788 4.60 19.22 35.00
N VAL A 789 3.28 19.37 34.92
CA VAL A 789 2.53 20.18 33.95
C VAL A 789 2.68 21.71 34.16
N GLU A 790 3.42 22.15 35.16
CA GLU A 790 3.43 23.56 35.60
C GLU A 790 4.23 24.55 34.76
N ASN A 791 5.04 24.12 33.78
CA ASN A 791 5.93 25.03 33.03
C ASN A 791 5.68 25.11 31.51
N ARG A 792 4.57 24.62 30.97
CA ARG A 792 4.30 24.69 29.53
C ARG A 792 3.46 25.91 29.17
N LEU A 793 4.05 26.82 28.39
CA LEU A 793 3.31 27.90 27.70
C LEU A 793 2.31 27.30 26.69
N SER A 794 1.07 27.85 26.62
CA SER A 794 0.18 27.52 25.52
C SER A 794 0.79 28.00 24.20
N GLU A 795 0.38 27.43 23.08
CA GLU A 795 0.91 27.76 21.77
C GLU A 795 0.81 29.27 21.47
N ARG A 796 -0.30 29.89 21.86
CA ARG A 796 -0.53 31.33 21.72
C ARG A 796 0.32 32.19 22.67
N GLU A 797 0.56 31.73 23.88
CA GLU A 797 1.47 32.39 24.82
C GLU A 797 2.92 32.32 24.35
N ARG A 798 3.29 31.27 23.63
CA ARG A 798 4.63 31.11 23.05
C ARG A 798 4.86 32.09 21.90
N GLU A 799 3.91 32.21 20.97
CA GLU A 799 3.98 33.20 19.89
C GLU A 799 4.15 34.62 20.44
N VAL A 800 3.38 34.96 21.47
CA VAL A 800 3.51 36.25 22.15
C VAL A 800 4.90 36.35 22.82
N ALA A 801 5.39 35.29 23.46
CA ALA A 801 6.69 35.28 24.14
C ALA A 801 7.85 35.46 23.14
N GLU A 802 7.85 34.79 22.01
CA GLU A 802 8.88 34.94 20.96
C GLU A 802 8.93 36.36 20.40
N LEU A 803 7.79 36.97 20.15
CA LEU A 803 7.71 38.34 19.66
C LEU A 803 8.07 39.39 20.74
N VAL A 804 7.79 39.10 22.02
CA VAL A 804 8.25 39.94 23.15
C VAL A 804 9.76 39.84 23.31
N LEU A 805 10.34 38.66 23.13
CA LEU A 805 11.78 38.43 23.17
C LEU A 805 12.51 39.08 21.98
N SER A 806 11.82 39.22 20.83
CA SER A 806 12.32 39.93 19.64
C SER A 806 12.28 41.48 19.81
N GLY A 807 11.80 41.98 20.94
CA GLY A 807 11.77 43.40 21.26
C GLY A 807 10.61 44.21 20.68
N LEU A 808 9.59 43.53 20.13
CA LEU A 808 8.42 44.24 19.57
C LEU A 808 7.54 44.82 20.69
N THR A 809 6.94 45.98 20.38
CA THR A 809 5.92 46.59 21.26
C THR A 809 4.61 45.83 21.25
N TYR A 810 3.80 45.89 22.29
CA TYR A 810 2.51 45.21 22.35
C TYR A 810 1.57 45.58 21.19
N LYS A 811 1.66 46.80 20.65
CA LYS A 811 0.93 47.19 19.47
C LYS A 811 1.40 46.45 18.23
N GLN A 812 2.72 46.41 18.00
CA GLN A 812 3.30 45.68 16.87
C GLN A 812 3.06 44.14 16.96
N ILE A 813 3.10 43.58 18.17
CA ILE A 813 2.73 42.19 18.41
C ILE A 813 1.25 41.97 18.11
N GLY A 814 0.40 42.90 18.57
CA GLY A 814 -1.05 42.85 18.30
C GLY A 814 -1.33 42.87 16.81
N ASP A 815 -0.73 43.79 16.07
CA ASP A 815 -0.87 43.92 14.62
C ASP A 815 -0.35 42.62 13.91
N ARG A 816 0.78 42.07 14.36
CA ARG A 816 1.40 40.89 13.76
C ARG A 816 0.65 39.57 14.05
N LEU A 817 0.04 39.45 15.24
CA LEU A 817 -0.74 38.30 15.66
C LEU A 817 -2.24 38.48 15.47
N PHE A 818 -2.66 39.61 14.90
CA PHE A 818 -4.08 39.97 14.70
C PHE A 818 -4.91 39.88 15.99
N ILE A 819 -4.33 40.44 17.10
CA ILE A 819 -5.02 40.61 18.39
C ILE A 819 -4.82 42.01 18.90
N SER A 820 -5.67 42.47 19.82
CA SER A 820 -5.50 43.81 20.38
C SER A 820 -4.24 43.92 21.23
N ALA A 821 -3.59 45.10 21.29
CA ALA A 821 -2.46 45.32 22.18
C ALA A 821 -2.81 44.96 23.65
N LYS A 822 -4.07 45.17 24.06
CA LYS A 822 -4.59 44.79 25.36
C LYS A 822 -4.68 43.27 25.56
N THR A 823 -4.95 42.52 24.50
CA THR A 823 -4.92 41.05 24.53
C THR A 823 -3.49 40.55 24.65
N VAL A 824 -2.52 41.20 23.99
CA VAL A 824 -1.08 40.88 24.18
C VAL A 824 -0.65 41.14 25.62
N GLU A 825 -1.02 42.30 26.18
CA GLU A 825 -0.78 42.65 27.57
C GLU A 825 -1.36 41.60 28.53
N HIS A 826 -2.57 41.11 28.24
CA HIS A 826 -3.23 40.07 29.05
C HIS A 826 -2.49 38.71 28.94
N HIS A 827 -2.00 38.32 27.77
CA HIS A 827 -1.17 37.13 27.64
C HIS A 827 0.15 37.26 28.40
N VAL A 828 0.82 38.41 28.32
CA VAL A 828 2.07 38.68 29.05
C VAL A 828 1.81 38.68 30.57
N ALA A 829 0.73 39.29 31.03
CA ALA A 829 0.36 39.26 32.45
C ALA A 829 0.07 37.86 32.95
N ARG A 830 -0.66 37.07 32.16
CA ARG A 830 -0.98 35.68 32.49
C ARG A 830 0.25 34.77 32.50
N MET A 831 1.18 34.93 31.54
CA MET A 831 2.48 34.26 31.54
C MET A 831 3.29 34.61 32.79
N ARG A 832 3.35 35.92 33.15
CA ARG A 832 4.04 36.38 34.35
C ARG A 832 3.49 35.75 35.62
N GLN A 833 2.15 35.67 35.75
CA GLN A 833 1.49 35.06 36.89
C GLN A 833 1.74 33.55 36.95
N ARG A 834 1.63 32.84 35.81
CA ARG A 834 1.80 31.39 35.75
C ARG A 834 3.25 30.94 35.94
N LEU A 835 4.21 31.73 35.46
CA LEU A 835 5.63 31.48 35.65
C LEU A 835 6.16 32.06 36.98
N ASN A 836 5.27 32.65 37.81
CA ASN A 836 5.56 33.23 39.12
C ASN A 836 6.75 34.22 39.10
N CYS A 837 6.74 35.13 38.10
CA CYS A 837 7.79 36.13 37.90
C CYS A 837 7.40 37.45 38.61
N ALA A 838 8.27 38.01 39.42
CA ALA A 838 8.02 39.23 40.18
C ALA A 838 8.05 40.47 39.29
N ASN A 839 8.89 40.49 38.25
CA ASN A 839 9.05 41.65 37.35
C ASN A 839 9.20 41.21 35.88
N ARG A 840 9.22 42.23 34.99
CA ARG A 840 9.34 42.00 33.52
C ARG A 840 10.68 41.42 33.12
N GLY A 841 11.75 41.77 33.79
CA GLY A 841 13.12 41.27 33.53
C GLY A 841 13.23 39.76 33.80
N GLU A 842 12.65 39.31 34.93
CA GLU A 842 12.58 37.91 35.30
C GLU A 842 11.71 37.08 34.36
N LEU A 843 10.57 37.63 33.90
CA LEU A 843 9.76 37.02 32.89
C LEU A 843 10.55 36.81 31.58
N LEU A 844 11.24 37.83 31.09
CA LEU A 844 12.04 37.74 29.88
C LEU A 844 13.16 36.70 29.99
N ALA A 845 13.84 36.61 31.14
CA ALA A 845 14.86 35.61 31.40
C ALA A 845 14.27 34.18 31.35
N ARG A 846 13.15 33.93 32.05
CA ARG A 846 12.46 32.61 32.02
C ARG A 846 11.90 32.24 30.64
N LEU A 847 11.36 33.21 29.92
CA LEU A 847 10.85 32.97 28.56
C LEU A 847 11.99 32.60 27.61
N ARG A 848 13.17 33.18 27.73
CA ARG A 848 14.39 32.80 26.94
C ARG A 848 14.76 31.36 27.21
N THR A 849 14.86 30.97 28.47
CA THR A 849 15.18 29.58 28.85
C THR A 849 14.17 28.59 28.26
N ILE A 850 12.86 28.86 28.35
CA ILE A 850 11.79 27.99 27.85
C ILE A 850 11.81 27.89 26.30
N VAL A 851 12.18 28.96 25.62
CA VAL A 851 12.26 28.98 24.15
C VAL A 851 13.55 28.34 23.66
N GLU A 852 14.67 28.52 24.35
CA GLU A 852 16.01 27.97 24.03
C GLU A 852 16.12 26.47 24.33
N GLU A 853 15.53 25.97 25.41
CA GLU A 853 15.54 24.53 25.78
C GLU A 853 14.93 23.64 24.68
N ARG A 854 14.05 24.17 23.86
CA ARG A 854 13.48 23.42 22.71
C ARG A 854 14.28 23.59 21.42
N SER A 855 15.06 24.65 21.30
CA SER A 855 16.00 24.85 20.17
C SER A 855 17.29 24.03 20.33
N GLY A 856 17.63 23.61 21.56
CA GLY A 856 18.84 22.89 21.93
C GLY A 856 18.82 21.37 21.86
N GLY A 857 17.72 20.77 21.45
CA GLY A 857 17.52 19.31 21.37
C GLY A 857 18.13 18.61 20.14
N ARG A 858 19.32 19.06 19.68
CA ARG A 858 20.13 18.34 18.69
C ARG A 858 21.54 18.15 19.23
N PRO A 859 22.07 16.92 19.35
CA PRO A 859 23.48 16.73 19.74
C PRO A 859 24.38 17.26 18.63
N ALA A 860 25.38 18.01 19.01
CA ALA A 860 26.45 18.47 18.14
C ALA A 860 27.18 17.26 17.55
N GLY A 861 26.98 17.01 16.25
CA GLY A 861 27.72 16.02 15.49
C GLY A 861 29.04 16.55 15.01
N SER A 862 30.04 15.71 15.08
CA SER A 862 31.46 15.82 14.75
C SER A 862 31.80 16.61 13.50
N PRO A 863 33.02 17.18 13.44
CA PRO A 863 33.50 17.99 12.30
C PRO A 863 33.85 17.12 11.10
N TRP A 864 33.47 17.59 9.93
CA TRP A 864 33.82 17.01 8.63
C TRP A 864 35.34 17.15 8.36
N PRO A 865 36.00 16.14 7.79
CA PRO A 865 37.40 16.29 7.35
C PRO A 865 37.45 17.11 6.06
N GLN A 866 38.30 18.12 6.09
CA GLN A 866 38.71 18.90 4.91
C GLN A 866 39.40 17.97 3.90
N ARG A 867 38.86 17.87 2.69
CA ARG A 867 39.56 17.30 1.54
C ARG A 867 40.46 18.39 0.96
N THR A 868 41.77 18.21 1.13
CA THR A 868 42.82 18.92 0.41
C THR A 868 42.76 18.61 -1.08
N ALA A 869 42.86 19.66 -1.89
CA ALA A 869 43.03 19.61 -3.34
C ALA A 869 44.31 18.91 -3.75
N ARG A 870 44.24 18.00 -4.67
CA ARG A 870 45.15 17.79 -5.81
C ARG A 870 44.39 17.16 -6.96
#